data_129b83d9be91c4a6b36df49b75e51c99
#
_entry.id   129b83d9be91c4a6b36df49b75e51c99
#
_cell.length_a   1.000
_cell.length_b   1.000
_cell.length_c   1.000
_cell.angle_alpha   90.00
_cell.angle_beta   90.00
_cell.angle_gamma   90.00
#
_symmetry.space_group_name_H-M   'P 1'
#
loop_
_entity.id
_entity.type
_entity.pdbx_description
1 polymer ?
#
loop_
_entity_poly.entity_id
_entity_poly.type
_entity_poly.pdbx_seq_one_letter_code
_entity_poly.pdbx_strand_id
1 'polypeptide(L)'
;MSPRRASRWLLVSLLISLTCHGHDAPKKIILIGGSKSEGPARHDYGNGIRLMASFLEALPEVRRGDMAVSSYPDGWPDDPVALDGASTIVLYLDGDMKHPLRDARRRQAFEAAMQHGVGLVALHQASTVPVDDATIDLQRWLGGARFGMADRTTETATLQAVSPLHPVTRGVQDFTYRDEFYPTIRFDGKVTPVLTATLHVQYRDGKSIVEDRPEKTTVAWAYERAHGGRSFGFSGGHYLVALDQPMLRRTLLNAILWTAHLDVPVHGASVGEADAATRIADRELRDAPAGKTTRVAAPDAPSFHRDPQRSGWNDRETVLTPASIAGPAFGLLWESPALDSVDGQPPRLYASPLYVDRVAITAGEHRGASFSVIVAASSNGYVYAINAVKAGDIAAGRILWRTRLAAPCRLQPAPLDAVPTGVLGTPVIDVARGRIYVTSCDPRNSWQAYALDLGSGAVLPGWPVRLDEARFNAVNRNAGPKLLPPTRRFDFRVQRGALNLSPDGSRLYVVFGETETGWLASVDTVHATVDSAFAAVAMPHRGSGGIWGAAGPAVDAAGNIFVVTGSGFDGFAEQAHDWTQSVLKLSDSAPQGLRLEATYTPFNYCLTAKMDIDLGSGGAALLPDLGAGATTTRHLLVFGGKQGNAYLLDRDRMPGRLDHRQPCSGDAAGDGSLLPPQAQPQFGGRGPLNVFGPYSERDGAMDLARARSAPAIFRTADGTIRIYMTGNTRAAAGSSVGIAPSLVCLGVVTAPGKPAWLRIDRRQPDVVFGNPGSPVISSDGPRNAIVWVLDENAGRSALLTGEGAPSPVLYAFDADTLRVLWKSAAGQLSTSGKYNEPVVAGGQVLVGTDRIQAFGLGTEHLVHPKQQDRASPVAIVASSGLDGGTIYRQRCAMCHDLPQGNIPPRNWIAARPRQEIIDALTHGVMRAQAAGLSPQDIEAVAGALK
;
A
#
# COMPACT_ATOMS: atom_id res chain seq x y z
N MET A 1 -59.23 50.34 -66.44
CA MET A 1 -60.12 50.56 -65.30
C MET A 1 -60.17 49.30 -64.44
N SER A 2 -59.66 49.44 -63.26
CA SER A 2 -59.37 48.36 -62.30
C SER A 2 -60.67 47.77 -61.73
N PRO A 3 -60.55 46.53 -61.24
CA PRO A 3 -60.93 46.33 -59.89
C PRO A 3 -59.99 45.42 -59.11
N ARG A 4 -59.88 45.76 -57.86
CA ARG A 4 -59.06 45.19 -56.77
C ARG A 4 -59.52 43.73 -56.49
N ARG A 5 -58.54 42.83 -56.31
CA ARG A 5 -58.71 41.50 -55.68
C ARG A 5 -58.26 41.59 -54.20
N ALA A 6 -59.18 41.18 -53.31
CA ALA A 6 -58.91 40.97 -51.88
C ALA A 6 -58.25 39.59 -51.63
N SER A 7 -57.14 39.55 -51.01
CA SER A 7 -56.47 38.32 -50.54
C SER A 7 -56.95 38.00 -49.15
N ARG A 8 -57.52 36.81 -48.98
CA ARG A 8 -57.88 36.20 -47.70
C ARG A 8 -56.58 35.54 -47.16
N TRP A 9 -56.11 35.94 -45.94
CA TRP A 9 -55.13 35.23 -45.15
C TRP A 9 -55.80 34.14 -44.34
N LEU A 10 -55.40 32.86 -44.60
CA LEU A 10 -55.70 31.73 -43.70
C LEU A 10 -54.64 31.72 -42.62
N LEU A 11 -55.05 31.95 -41.34
CA LEU A 11 -54.27 31.68 -40.18
C LEU A 11 -54.33 30.17 -39.90
N VAL A 12 -53.20 29.45 -40.14
CA VAL A 12 -52.98 28.08 -39.64
C VAL A 12 -52.43 28.20 -38.23
N SER A 13 -53.29 27.96 -37.23
CA SER A 13 -52.85 27.85 -35.82
C SER A 13 -52.16 26.51 -35.64
N LEU A 14 -50.83 26.52 -35.54
CA LEU A 14 -50.04 25.38 -35.17
C LEU A 14 -50.14 25.23 -33.63
N LEU A 15 -50.99 24.30 -33.15
CA LEU A 15 -50.96 23.85 -31.76
C LEU A 15 -49.69 23.02 -31.54
N ILE A 16 -48.65 23.63 -30.95
CA ILE A 16 -47.56 22.89 -30.37
C ILE A 16 -48.06 22.32 -29.05
N SER A 17 -48.38 21.03 -29.05
CA SER A 17 -48.61 20.27 -27.83
C SER A 17 -47.25 20.15 -27.11
N LEU A 18 -46.99 21.01 -26.13
CA LEU A 18 -45.98 20.77 -25.13
C LEU A 18 -46.44 19.55 -24.31
N THR A 19 -45.95 18.38 -24.62
CA THR A 19 -45.94 17.25 -23.68
C THR A 19 -44.98 17.62 -22.57
N CYS A 20 -45.48 18.19 -21.48
CA CYS A 20 -44.80 18.16 -20.20
C CYS A 20 -44.61 16.68 -19.85
N HIS A 21 -43.37 16.19 -20.01
CA HIS A 21 -43.00 14.97 -19.32
C HIS A 21 -42.98 15.35 -17.84
N GLY A 22 -44.05 15.03 -17.13
CA GLY A 22 -44.05 15.03 -15.69
C GLY A 22 -42.93 14.06 -15.27
N HIS A 23 -41.91 14.55 -14.60
CA HIS A 23 -40.96 13.66 -13.90
C HIS A 23 -41.80 12.91 -12.86
N ASP A 24 -41.92 11.58 -13.02
CA ASP A 24 -42.46 10.73 -11.98
C ASP A 24 -41.67 11.00 -10.69
N ALA A 25 -42.35 10.99 -9.54
CA ALA A 25 -41.69 11.18 -8.26
C ALA A 25 -40.55 10.13 -8.10
N PRO A 26 -39.40 10.53 -7.55
CA PRO A 26 -38.26 9.62 -7.40
C PRO A 26 -38.66 8.33 -6.69
N LYS A 27 -38.17 7.19 -7.18
CA LYS A 27 -38.38 5.89 -6.52
C LYS A 27 -37.69 5.89 -5.16
N LYS A 28 -38.44 5.75 -4.08
CA LYS A 28 -37.93 5.78 -2.71
C LYS A 28 -37.42 4.40 -2.32
N ILE A 29 -36.09 4.28 -2.10
CA ILE A 29 -35.42 3.08 -1.63
C ILE A 29 -35.19 3.20 -0.12
N ILE A 30 -35.68 2.25 0.65
CA ILE A 30 -35.55 2.23 2.11
C ILE A 30 -34.64 1.08 2.50
N LEU A 31 -33.53 1.38 3.18
CA LEU A 31 -32.58 0.41 3.68
C LEU A 31 -32.70 0.32 5.20
N ILE A 32 -32.99 -0.87 5.74
CA ILE A 32 -33.14 -1.10 7.18
C ILE A 32 -32.12 -2.11 7.64
N GLY A 33 -31.23 -1.68 8.55
CA GLY A 33 -30.25 -2.49 9.21
C GLY A 33 -30.72 -3.01 10.57
N GLY A 34 -29.78 -3.60 11.28
CA GLY A 34 -29.93 -4.02 12.66
C GLY A 34 -28.66 -3.72 13.43
N SER A 35 -28.74 -3.75 14.76
CA SER A 35 -27.55 -3.69 15.60
C SER A 35 -26.64 -4.88 15.30
N LYS A 36 -25.33 -4.67 15.44
CA LYS A 36 -24.34 -5.74 15.31
C LYS A 36 -24.60 -6.83 16.36
N SER A 37 -24.79 -8.07 15.92
CA SER A 37 -25.20 -9.16 16.80
C SER A 37 -24.11 -10.23 17.02
N GLU A 38 -23.01 -10.20 16.26
CA GLU A 38 -21.86 -11.09 16.40
C GLU A 38 -20.52 -10.33 16.41
N GLY A 39 -19.42 -11.05 16.49
CA GLY A 39 -18.04 -10.51 16.54
C GLY A 39 -17.64 -9.64 15.35
N PRO A 40 -16.37 -9.22 15.27
CA PRO A 40 -15.90 -8.29 14.23
C PRO A 40 -16.25 -8.77 12.81
N ALA A 41 -16.81 -7.87 12.00
CA ALA A 41 -17.19 -8.07 10.60
C ALA A 41 -18.21 -9.20 10.33
N ARG A 42 -18.87 -9.73 11.38
CA ARG A 42 -19.97 -10.71 11.27
C ARG A 42 -21.26 -10.05 11.73
N HIS A 43 -22.38 -10.31 11.03
CA HIS A 43 -23.67 -9.69 11.33
C HIS A 43 -23.55 -8.18 11.61
N ASP A 44 -22.70 -7.53 10.81
CA ASP A 44 -22.47 -6.08 10.89
C ASP A 44 -23.47 -5.37 9.97
N TYR A 45 -24.75 -5.52 10.31
CA TYR A 45 -25.88 -5.10 9.49
C TYR A 45 -25.91 -3.59 9.26
N GLY A 46 -25.61 -2.82 10.31
CA GLY A 46 -25.58 -1.37 10.24
C GLY A 46 -24.56 -0.87 9.22
N ASN A 47 -23.34 -1.36 9.30
CA ASN A 47 -22.30 -1.01 8.34
C ASN A 47 -22.60 -1.55 6.93
N GLY A 48 -23.21 -2.73 6.82
CA GLY A 48 -23.67 -3.25 5.53
C GLY A 48 -24.71 -2.37 4.87
N ILE A 49 -25.66 -1.82 5.63
CA ILE A 49 -26.64 -0.86 5.14
C ILE A 49 -25.99 0.46 4.72
N ARG A 50 -25.04 0.99 5.50
CA ARG A 50 -24.29 2.21 5.14
C ARG A 50 -23.53 2.01 3.84
N LEU A 51 -22.91 0.84 3.67
CA LEU A 51 -22.17 0.49 2.47
C LEU A 51 -23.11 0.35 1.24
N MET A 52 -24.21 -0.37 1.36
CA MET A 52 -25.20 -0.48 0.28
C MET A 52 -25.78 0.89 -0.11
N ALA A 53 -26.05 1.77 0.85
CA ALA A 53 -26.48 3.12 0.59
C ALA A 53 -25.44 3.89 -0.23
N SER A 54 -24.15 3.79 0.11
CA SER A 54 -23.09 4.46 -0.65
C SER A 54 -22.95 3.95 -2.08
N PHE A 55 -23.21 2.65 -2.32
CA PHE A 55 -23.23 2.10 -3.68
C PHE A 55 -24.41 2.61 -4.48
N LEU A 56 -25.60 2.69 -3.88
CA LEU A 56 -26.80 3.21 -4.52
C LEU A 56 -26.66 4.69 -4.86
N GLU A 57 -26.13 5.50 -3.94
CA GLU A 57 -25.90 6.94 -4.14
C GLU A 57 -24.91 7.22 -5.28
N ALA A 58 -24.01 6.29 -5.58
CA ALA A 58 -23.09 6.40 -6.70
C ALA A 58 -23.73 6.09 -8.06
N LEU A 59 -24.97 5.54 -8.09
CA LEU A 59 -25.63 5.17 -9.33
C LEU A 59 -26.12 6.41 -10.10
N PRO A 60 -26.14 6.33 -11.46
CA PRO A 60 -26.65 7.40 -12.30
C PRO A 60 -28.14 7.76 -12.01
N GLU A 61 -28.95 6.80 -11.56
CA GLU A 61 -30.35 6.95 -11.23
C GLU A 61 -30.57 7.97 -10.11
N VAL A 62 -29.73 7.98 -9.07
CA VAL A 62 -29.76 8.98 -7.99
C VAL A 62 -29.35 10.35 -8.53
N ARG A 63 -28.32 10.42 -9.36
CA ARG A 63 -27.82 11.69 -9.91
C ARG A 63 -28.82 12.35 -10.84
N ARG A 64 -29.65 11.57 -11.53
CA ARG A 64 -30.74 12.08 -12.39
C ARG A 64 -32.01 12.46 -11.62
N GLY A 65 -32.11 12.08 -10.35
CA GLY A 65 -33.30 12.27 -9.53
C GLY A 65 -34.38 11.19 -9.74
N ASP A 66 -34.05 10.09 -10.42
CA ASP A 66 -34.99 8.97 -10.65
C ASP A 66 -35.19 8.13 -9.38
N MET A 67 -34.22 8.19 -8.44
CA MET A 67 -34.18 7.39 -7.22
C MET A 67 -33.69 8.22 -6.02
N ALA A 68 -34.33 8.00 -4.87
CA ALA A 68 -33.92 8.58 -3.57
C ALA A 68 -33.69 7.46 -2.56
N VAL A 69 -32.61 7.55 -1.79
CA VAL A 69 -32.18 6.54 -0.80
C VAL A 69 -32.37 7.07 0.60
N SER A 70 -33.06 6.30 1.45
CA SER A 70 -33.21 6.53 2.89
C SER A 70 -32.64 5.34 3.64
N SER A 71 -31.75 5.53 4.61
CA SER A 71 -31.11 4.42 5.34
C SER A 71 -31.29 4.54 6.84
N TYR A 72 -31.60 3.41 7.47
CA TYR A 72 -31.77 3.22 8.91
C TYR A 72 -30.80 2.12 9.38
N PRO A 73 -29.53 2.45 9.56
CA PRO A 73 -28.52 1.43 9.81
C PRO A 73 -28.59 0.86 11.24
N ASP A 74 -29.13 1.61 12.19
CA ASP A 74 -29.11 1.26 13.61
C ASP A 74 -30.38 0.53 14.07
N GLY A 75 -31.27 0.18 13.16
CA GLY A 75 -32.49 -0.56 13.44
C GLY A 75 -33.68 -0.11 12.65
N TRP A 76 -34.83 -0.65 13.01
CA TRP A 76 -36.12 -0.26 12.44
C TRP A 76 -36.44 1.21 12.75
N PRO A 77 -36.91 2.04 11.79
CA PRO A 77 -37.23 3.43 12.04
C PRO A 77 -38.33 3.57 13.10
N ASP A 78 -38.17 4.52 14.01
CA ASP A 78 -39.17 4.83 15.03
C ASP A 78 -40.36 5.62 14.46
N ASP A 79 -40.16 6.32 13.36
CA ASP A 79 -41.20 7.07 12.64
C ASP A 79 -42.17 6.09 11.95
N PRO A 80 -43.48 6.10 12.33
CA PRO A 80 -44.47 5.17 11.77
C PRO A 80 -44.75 5.37 10.28
N VAL A 81 -44.44 6.55 9.73
CA VAL A 81 -44.63 6.86 8.30
C VAL A 81 -43.33 6.69 7.48
N ALA A 82 -42.30 6.17 8.07
CA ALA A 82 -40.99 6.02 7.38
C ALA A 82 -41.10 5.15 6.12
N LEU A 83 -42.00 4.17 6.12
CA LEU A 83 -42.26 3.26 4.98
C LEU A 83 -43.19 3.85 3.90
N ASP A 84 -43.86 4.98 4.15
CA ASP A 84 -44.81 5.56 3.23
C ASP A 84 -44.11 5.99 1.94
N GLY A 85 -44.77 5.66 0.82
CA GLY A 85 -44.26 5.96 -0.51
C GLY A 85 -43.01 5.16 -0.91
N ALA A 86 -42.63 4.12 -0.16
CA ALA A 86 -41.52 3.24 -0.53
C ALA A 86 -41.76 2.57 -1.87
N SER A 87 -40.75 2.52 -2.71
CA SER A 87 -40.74 1.71 -3.94
C SER A 87 -40.15 0.33 -3.69
N THR A 88 -39.14 0.25 -2.82
CA THR A 88 -38.61 -1.01 -2.31
C THR A 88 -38.02 -0.85 -0.91
N ILE A 89 -38.06 -1.92 -0.11
CA ILE A 89 -37.49 -2.02 1.23
C ILE A 89 -36.42 -3.09 1.21
N VAL A 90 -35.25 -2.76 1.71
CA VAL A 90 -34.11 -3.67 1.87
C VAL A 90 -33.94 -3.98 3.34
N LEU A 91 -33.98 -5.24 3.71
CA LEU A 91 -33.77 -5.73 5.08
C LEU A 91 -32.43 -6.45 5.18
N TYR A 92 -31.57 -5.97 6.05
CA TYR A 92 -30.31 -6.62 6.41
C TYR A 92 -30.12 -6.52 7.93
N LEU A 93 -30.73 -7.47 8.64
CA LEU A 93 -30.93 -7.42 10.10
C LEU A 93 -31.06 -8.84 10.67
N ASP A 94 -31.09 -8.92 12.02
CA ASP A 94 -31.32 -10.18 12.73
C ASP A 94 -32.69 -10.77 12.42
N GLY A 95 -32.71 -12.08 12.22
CA GLY A 95 -33.91 -12.88 12.02
C GLY A 95 -34.34 -13.66 13.25
N ASP A 96 -35.16 -14.68 13.03
CA ASP A 96 -35.68 -15.61 14.04
C ASP A 96 -36.32 -14.86 15.24
N MET A 97 -36.02 -15.19 16.46
CA MET A 97 -36.58 -14.59 17.67
C MET A 97 -36.27 -13.08 17.81
N LYS A 98 -35.28 -12.57 17.06
CA LYS A 98 -34.92 -11.14 17.04
C LYS A 98 -35.51 -10.38 15.85
N HIS A 99 -36.27 -11.03 14.98
CA HIS A 99 -36.81 -10.38 13.78
C HIS A 99 -37.71 -9.20 14.15
N PRO A 100 -37.47 -7.96 13.65
CA PRO A 100 -38.25 -6.77 14.02
C PRO A 100 -39.76 -6.88 13.71
N LEU A 101 -40.15 -7.70 12.73
CA LEU A 101 -41.54 -7.91 12.36
C LEU A 101 -42.34 -8.76 13.40
N ARG A 102 -41.72 -9.22 14.46
CA ARG A 102 -42.44 -9.78 15.63
C ARG A 102 -43.22 -8.71 16.37
N ASP A 103 -42.75 -7.47 16.32
CA ASP A 103 -43.54 -6.33 16.79
C ASP A 103 -44.79 -6.13 15.91
N ALA A 104 -45.98 -6.11 16.50
CA ALA A 104 -47.25 -6.07 15.75
C ALA A 104 -47.44 -4.78 14.97
N ARG A 105 -46.94 -3.64 15.48
CA ARG A 105 -47.10 -2.33 14.78
C ARG A 105 -46.19 -2.28 13.58
N ARG A 106 -44.95 -2.71 13.71
CA ARG A 106 -44.01 -2.80 12.60
C ARG A 106 -44.48 -3.76 11.53
N ARG A 107 -45.00 -4.89 11.94
CA ARG A 107 -45.58 -5.89 11.02
C ARG A 107 -46.78 -5.32 10.27
N GLN A 108 -47.73 -4.65 10.92
CA GLN A 108 -48.87 -4.05 10.28
C GLN A 108 -48.46 -3.02 9.20
N ALA A 109 -47.53 -2.13 9.52
CA ALA A 109 -47.01 -1.15 8.54
C ALA A 109 -46.33 -1.85 7.35
N PHE A 110 -45.55 -2.90 7.63
CA PHE A 110 -44.87 -3.66 6.60
C PHE A 110 -45.87 -4.45 5.72
N GLU A 111 -46.86 -5.07 6.28
CA GLU A 111 -47.97 -5.76 5.55
C GLU A 111 -48.68 -4.82 4.63
N ALA A 112 -49.02 -3.62 5.11
CA ALA A 112 -49.64 -2.60 4.26
C ALA A 112 -48.75 -2.24 3.08
N ALA A 113 -47.46 -2.06 3.26
CA ALA A 113 -46.50 -1.83 2.19
C ALA A 113 -46.46 -3.00 1.18
N MET A 114 -46.45 -4.23 1.67
CA MET A 114 -46.46 -5.43 0.79
C MET A 114 -47.74 -5.56 -0.01
N GLN A 115 -48.89 -5.22 0.55
CA GLN A 115 -50.20 -5.21 -0.11
C GLN A 115 -50.27 -4.13 -1.22
N HIS A 116 -49.60 -3.01 -1.05
CA HIS A 116 -49.47 -1.95 -2.05
C HIS A 116 -48.41 -2.23 -3.12
N GLY A 117 -47.81 -3.42 -3.14
CA GLY A 117 -46.85 -3.82 -4.18
C GLY A 117 -45.42 -3.29 -3.98
N VAL A 118 -45.10 -2.74 -2.82
CA VAL A 118 -43.74 -2.29 -2.51
C VAL A 118 -42.77 -3.44 -2.67
N GLY A 119 -41.61 -3.21 -3.32
CA GLY A 119 -40.55 -4.20 -3.50
C GLY A 119 -39.91 -4.63 -2.17
N LEU A 120 -39.33 -5.83 -2.14
CA LEU A 120 -38.67 -6.37 -0.96
C LEU A 120 -37.31 -7.00 -1.34
N VAL A 121 -36.26 -6.64 -0.64
CA VAL A 121 -34.98 -7.33 -0.67
C VAL A 121 -34.64 -7.79 0.75
N ALA A 122 -34.41 -9.08 0.97
CA ALA A 122 -34.03 -9.62 2.27
C ALA A 122 -32.73 -10.41 2.17
N LEU A 123 -31.78 -10.04 3.02
CA LEU A 123 -30.43 -10.58 3.01
C LEU A 123 -30.16 -11.37 4.31
N HIS A 124 -29.57 -12.52 4.15
CA HIS A 124 -29.06 -13.36 5.24
C HIS A 124 -30.15 -13.64 6.29
N GLN A 125 -29.90 -13.30 7.54
CA GLN A 125 -30.88 -13.57 8.63
C GLN A 125 -32.22 -12.85 8.48
N ALA A 126 -32.29 -11.77 7.73
CA ALA A 126 -33.57 -11.14 7.42
C ALA A 126 -34.54 -12.05 6.65
N SER A 127 -34.07 -13.17 6.10
CA SER A 127 -34.91 -14.24 5.49
C SER A 127 -35.30 -15.35 6.48
N THR A 128 -34.91 -15.26 7.78
CA THR A 128 -35.17 -16.28 8.80
C THR A 128 -36.32 -15.88 9.72
N VAL A 129 -37.29 -16.77 9.87
CA VAL A 129 -38.43 -16.64 10.80
C VAL A 129 -38.39 -17.68 11.88
N PRO A 130 -38.98 -17.45 13.08
CA PRO A 130 -39.12 -18.47 14.11
C PRO A 130 -39.93 -19.66 13.60
N VAL A 131 -39.59 -20.87 14.09
CA VAL A 131 -40.28 -22.10 13.68
C VAL A 131 -41.77 -22.07 14.07
N ASP A 132 -42.09 -21.49 15.20
CA ASP A 132 -43.44 -21.52 15.82
C ASP A 132 -44.19 -20.18 15.69
N ASP A 133 -43.66 -19.21 14.91
CA ASP A 133 -44.34 -17.92 14.74
C ASP A 133 -44.88 -17.78 13.29
N ALA A 134 -46.11 -18.16 13.10
CA ALA A 134 -46.83 -18.02 11.80
C ALA A 134 -47.24 -16.57 11.48
N THR A 135 -46.93 -15.61 12.36
CA THR A 135 -47.33 -14.19 12.16
C THR A 135 -46.47 -13.46 11.14
N ILE A 136 -45.28 -13.94 10.84
CA ILE A 136 -44.35 -13.36 9.85
C ILE A 136 -44.39 -14.22 8.60
N ASP A 137 -45.13 -13.78 7.58
CA ASP A 137 -45.32 -14.54 6.34
C ASP A 137 -44.30 -14.17 5.25
N LEU A 138 -42.99 -14.46 5.52
CA LEU A 138 -41.94 -14.22 4.54
C LEU A 138 -42.08 -15.09 3.31
N GLN A 139 -42.65 -16.30 3.38
CA GLN A 139 -42.87 -17.10 2.19
C GLN A 139 -43.81 -16.38 1.20
N ARG A 140 -44.87 -15.76 1.69
CA ARG A 140 -45.79 -14.98 0.86
C ARG A 140 -45.19 -13.68 0.32
N TRP A 141 -44.35 -13.01 1.11
CA TRP A 141 -43.81 -11.70 0.71
C TRP A 141 -42.52 -11.84 -0.08
N LEU A 142 -41.65 -12.82 0.25
CA LEU A 142 -40.32 -13.01 -0.33
C LEU A 142 -40.24 -14.23 -1.28
N GLY A 143 -41.26 -15.11 -1.29
CA GLY A 143 -41.25 -16.35 -2.05
C GLY A 143 -40.47 -17.48 -1.42
N GLY A 144 -39.76 -17.23 -0.35
CA GLY A 144 -38.97 -18.21 0.38
C GLY A 144 -38.54 -17.72 1.75
N ALA A 145 -38.41 -18.64 2.70
CA ALA A 145 -37.96 -18.33 4.06
C ALA A 145 -37.18 -19.49 4.67
N ARG A 146 -36.27 -19.17 5.58
CA ARG A 146 -35.62 -20.12 6.49
C ARG A 146 -36.41 -20.16 7.81
N PHE A 147 -36.62 -21.34 8.37
CA PHE A 147 -37.34 -21.55 9.62
C PHE A 147 -36.38 -21.99 10.73
N GLY A 148 -36.18 -21.11 11.72
CA GLY A 148 -35.24 -21.31 12.82
C GLY A 148 -33.78 -21.20 12.38
N MET A 149 -32.86 -21.50 13.29
CA MET A 149 -31.43 -21.24 13.15
C MET A 149 -30.57 -22.47 12.82
N ALA A 150 -31.20 -23.66 12.59
CA ALA A 150 -30.50 -24.92 12.59
C ALA A 150 -29.57 -25.16 11.40
N ASP A 151 -29.97 -24.76 10.19
CA ASP A 151 -29.29 -25.16 8.97
C ASP A 151 -28.46 -24.02 8.38
N ARG A 152 -27.14 -24.15 8.52
CA ARG A 152 -26.17 -23.21 7.97
C ARG A 152 -24.87 -23.92 7.64
N THR A 153 -24.21 -23.50 6.58
CA THR A 153 -22.86 -23.94 6.22
C THR A 153 -21.97 -22.74 5.95
N THR A 154 -20.72 -22.82 6.40
CA THR A 154 -19.72 -21.75 6.18
C THR A 154 -18.60 -22.32 5.34
N GLU A 155 -18.61 -22.00 4.06
CA GLU A 155 -17.65 -22.55 3.10
C GLU A 155 -17.31 -21.57 1.98
N THR A 156 -16.29 -21.91 1.20
CA THR A 156 -15.99 -21.22 -0.07
C THR A 156 -16.78 -21.90 -1.17
N ALA A 157 -17.71 -21.17 -1.78
CA ALA A 157 -18.58 -21.68 -2.81
C ALA A 157 -18.50 -20.86 -4.09
N THR A 158 -18.65 -21.52 -5.23
CA THR A 158 -18.86 -20.87 -6.53
C THR A 158 -20.34 -20.64 -6.75
N LEU A 159 -20.74 -19.39 -6.82
CA LEU A 159 -22.12 -18.97 -7.13
C LEU A 159 -22.28 -18.87 -8.64
N GLN A 160 -23.23 -19.62 -9.19
CA GLN A 160 -23.53 -19.68 -10.61
C GLN A 160 -24.79 -18.88 -10.94
N ALA A 161 -24.70 -17.96 -11.90
CA ALA A 161 -25.84 -17.22 -12.41
C ALA A 161 -26.68 -18.12 -13.35
N VAL A 162 -27.88 -18.52 -12.91
CA VAL A 162 -28.66 -19.58 -13.59
C VAL A 162 -29.85 -19.05 -14.38
N SER A 163 -30.20 -17.80 -14.30
CA SER A 163 -31.32 -17.19 -15.05
C SER A 163 -30.84 -16.02 -15.92
N PRO A 164 -30.13 -16.27 -17.03
CA PRO A 164 -29.37 -15.24 -17.77
C PRO A 164 -30.26 -14.18 -18.42
N LEU A 165 -31.57 -14.42 -18.60
CA LEU A 165 -32.53 -13.44 -19.15
C LEU A 165 -33.15 -12.57 -18.05
N HIS A 166 -33.01 -12.95 -16.78
CA HIS A 166 -33.61 -12.19 -15.69
C HIS A 166 -32.84 -10.88 -15.46
N PRO A 167 -33.49 -9.73 -15.24
CA PRO A 167 -32.80 -8.44 -15.05
C PRO A 167 -31.73 -8.46 -13.93
N VAL A 168 -31.96 -9.19 -12.85
CA VAL A 168 -31.03 -9.29 -11.71
C VAL A 168 -29.70 -9.93 -12.08
N THR A 169 -29.63 -10.79 -13.09
CA THR A 169 -28.40 -11.45 -13.54
C THR A 169 -27.65 -10.67 -14.64
N ARG A 170 -28.14 -9.53 -15.08
CA ARG A 170 -27.47 -8.73 -16.12
C ARG A 170 -26.06 -8.34 -15.69
N GLY A 171 -25.06 -8.69 -16.50
CA GLY A 171 -23.65 -8.43 -16.23
C GLY A 171 -23.04 -9.22 -15.05
N VAL A 172 -23.78 -10.21 -14.51
CA VAL A 172 -23.30 -11.10 -13.46
C VAL A 172 -22.69 -12.34 -14.11
N GLN A 173 -21.45 -12.65 -13.75
CA GLN A 173 -20.73 -13.87 -14.10
C GLN A 173 -20.65 -14.79 -12.88
N ASP A 174 -20.30 -16.03 -13.06
CA ASP A 174 -20.02 -16.95 -11.96
C ASP A 174 -18.82 -16.41 -11.13
N PHE A 175 -18.94 -16.50 -9.81
CA PHE A 175 -17.91 -15.99 -8.91
C PHE A 175 -17.79 -16.86 -7.64
N THR A 176 -16.59 -16.86 -7.08
CA THR A 176 -16.27 -17.69 -5.90
C THR A 176 -15.91 -16.78 -4.73
N TYR A 177 -16.47 -17.04 -3.55
CA TYR A 177 -16.09 -16.39 -2.31
C TYR A 177 -16.52 -17.21 -1.09
N ARG A 178 -16.01 -16.88 0.09
CA ARG A 178 -16.34 -17.56 1.35
C ARG A 178 -17.42 -16.79 2.10
N ASP A 179 -18.50 -17.51 2.47
CA ASP A 179 -19.58 -16.95 3.28
C ASP A 179 -20.27 -18.03 4.13
N GLU A 180 -21.17 -17.62 5.02
CA GLU A 180 -22.16 -18.49 5.63
C GLU A 180 -23.44 -18.44 4.77
N PHE A 181 -23.89 -19.61 4.33
CA PHE A 181 -25.08 -19.77 3.52
C PHE A 181 -26.14 -20.58 4.27
N TYR A 182 -27.41 -20.39 3.87
CA TYR A 182 -28.54 -21.19 4.33
C TYR A 182 -28.99 -22.13 3.21
N PRO A 183 -28.62 -23.41 3.25
CA PRO A 183 -28.90 -24.33 2.16
C PRO A 183 -30.39 -24.78 2.11
N THR A 184 -31.16 -24.63 3.20
CA THR A 184 -32.50 -25.18 3.35
C THR A 184 -33.58 -24.10 3.38
N ILE A 185 -33.60 -23.21 2.41
CA ILE A 185 -34.71 -22.25 2.22
C ILE A 185 -35.96 -23.01 1.74
N ARG A 186 -37.08 -22.78 2.39
CA ARG A 186 -38.38 -23.34 1.95
C ARG A 186 -39.02 -22.36 1.00
N PHE A 187 -39.17 -22.73 -0.26
CA PHE A 187 -39.78 -21.90 -1.32
C PHE A 187 -41.27 -22.18 -1.49
N ASP A 188 -42.02 -21.18 -1.94
CA ASP A 188 -43.44 -21.26 -2.30
C ASP A 188 -43.68 -21.79 -3.74
N GLY A 189 -42.74 -22.45 -4.35
CA GLY A 189 -42.83 -23.13 -5.64
C GLY A 189 -42.87 -22.24 -6.89
N LYS A 190 -42.90 -20.92 -6.77
CA LYS A 190 -42.99 -19.95 -7.89
C LYS A 190 -41.79 -19.00 -8.01
N VAL A 191 -40.73 -19.30 -7.31
CA VAL A 191 -39.53 -18.46 -7.34
C VAL A 191 -38.69 -18.71 -8.60
N THR A 192 -38.03 -17.67 -9.08
CA THR A 192 -36.98 -17.79 -10.10
C THR A 192 -35.62 -17.87 -9.44
N PRO A 193 -34.91 -18.97 -9.53
CA PRO A 193 -33.50 -19.03 -9.06
C PRO A 193 -32.63 -18.03 -9.80
N VAL A 194 -31.88 -17.22 -9.08
CA VAL A 194 -30.95 -16.20 -9.63
C VAL A 194 -29.51 -16.71 -9.51
N LEU A 195 -29.11 -17.12 -8.30
CA LEU A 195 -27.80 -17.74 -8.05
C LEU A 195 -28.00 -19.11 -7.40
N THR A 196 -27.21 -20.09 -7.85
CA THR A 196 -27.11 -21.42 -7.21
C THR A 196 -25.68 -21.68 -6.81
N ALA A 197 -25.50 -22.51 -5.78
CA ALA A 197 -24.19 -23.02 -5.37
C ALA A 197 -24.30 -24.50 -4.97
N THR A 198 -23.21 -25.26 -5.09
CA THR A 198 -23.11 -26.57 -4.47
C THR A 198 -22.58 -26.34 -3.06
N LEU A 199 -23.40 -26.66 -2.06
CA LEU A 199 -23.11 -26.44 -0.64
C LEU A 199 -23.24 -27.77 0.12
N HIS A 200 -22.50 -27.91 1.21
CA HIS A 200 -22.64 -29.04 2.12
C HIS A 200 -23.92 -28.88 2.94
N VAL A 201 -24.86 -29.83 2.76
CA VAL A 201 -26.12 -29.86 3.49
C VAL A 201 -26.03 -30.91 4.58
N GLN A 202 -26.23 -30.50 5.83
CA GLN A 202 -26.20 -31.41 6.98
C GLN A 202 -27.62 -31.87 7.34
N TYR A 203 -27.85 -33.13 7.24
CA TYR A 203 -29.08 -33.76 7.72
C TYR A 203 -28.89 -34.19 9.17
N ARG A 204 -29.87 -33.89 10.01
CA ARG A 204 -29.77 -34.12 11.47
C ARG A 204 -30.91 -34.99 11.97
N ASP A 205 -30.57 -35.89 12.90
CA ASP A 205 -31.52 -36.54 13.80
C ASP A 205 -31.28 -35.98 15.20
N GLY A 206 -32.18 -35.12 15.67
CA GLY A 206 -31.98 -34.36 16.90
C GLY A 206 -30.72 -33.48 16.84
N LYS A 207 -29.74 -33.73 17.73
CA LYS A 207 -28.47 -33.00 17.76
C LYS A 207 -27.35 -33.62 16.89
N SER A 208 -27.56 -34.86 16.43
CA SER A 208 -26.56 -35.62 15.68
C SER A 208 -26.65 -35.32 14.18
N ILE A 209 -25.51 -35.12 13.51
CA ILE A 209 -25.44 -35.07 12.03
C ILE A 209 -25.44 -36.53 11.58
N VAL A 210 -26.44 -36.95 10.80
CA VAL A 210 -26.59 -38.30 10.27
C VAL A 210 -26.08 -38.38 8.83
N GLU A 211 -26.06 -37.30 8.09
CA GLU A 211 -25.55 -37.19 6.73
C GLU A 211 -25.04 -35.80 6.47
N ASP A 212 -23.92 -35.66 5.75
CA ASP A 212 -23.33 -34.40 5.26
C ASP A 212 -22.92 -34.62 3.81
N ARG A 213 -23.60 -33.99 2.87
CA ARG A 213 -23.34 -34.20 1.45
C ARG A 213 -23.46 -32.89 0.66
N PRO A 214 -22.68 -32.77 -0.45
CA PRO A 214 -22.80 -31.61 -1.35
C PRO A 214 -24.09 -31.70 -2.15
N GLU A 215 -24.88 -30.59 -2.10
CA GLU A 215 -26.11 -30.46 -2.88
C GLU A 215 -26.14 -29.12 -3.60
N LYS A 216 -26.70 -29.10 -4.82
CA LYS A 216 -26.95 -27.85 -5.56
C LYS A 216 -28.16 -27.17 -4.98
N THR A 217 -27.95 -26.02 -4.36
CA THR A 217 -29.00 -25.24 -3.68
C THR A 217 -29.17 -23.88 -4.34
N THR A 218 -30.36 -23.30 -4.23
CA THR A 218 -30.63 -21.92 -4.62
C THR A 218 -30.25 -21.00 -3.47
N VAL A 219 -29.25 -20.15 -3.68
CA VAL A 219 -28.74 -19.18 -2.67
C VAL A 219 -29.27 -17.77 -2.87
N ALA A 220 -29.71 -17.43 -4.09
CA ALA A 220 -30.42 -16.20 -4.38
C ALA A 220 -31.60 -16.44 -5.32
N TRP A 221 -32.73 -15.78 -5.04
CA TRP A 221 -33.96 -15.98 -5.79
C TRP A 221 -34.72 -14.68 -5.99
N ALA A 222 -35.47 -14.61 -7.08
CA ALA A 222 -36.40 -13.55 -7.39
C ALA A 222 -37.85 -14.08 -7.29
N TYR A 223 -38.75 -13.24 -6.84
CA TYR A 223 -40.18 -13.58 -6.70
C TYR A 223 -41.09 -12.40 -7.12
N GLU A 224 -42.07 -12.68 -7.97
CA GLU A 224 -43.08 -11.71 -8.35
C GLU A 224 -44.39 -12.06 -7.67
N ARG A 225 -44.89 -11.13 -6.83
CA ARG A 225 -46.18 -11.31 -6.12
C ARG A 225 -47.37 -11.04 -7.03
N ALA A 226 -48.47 -11.72 -6.75
CA ALA A 226 -49.70 -11.62 -7.57
C ALA A 226 -50.26 -10.19 -7.76
N HIS A 227 -49.91 -9.27 -6.84
CA HIS A 227 -50.35 -7.87 -6.87
C HIS A 227 -49.26 -6.92 -7.41
N GLY A 228 -48.31 -7.41 -8.20
CA GLY A 228 -47.30 -6.61 -8.89
C GLY A 228 -46.04 -6.26 -8.11
N GLY A 229 -45.94 -6.59 -6.82
CA GLY A 229 -44.70 -6.37 -6.05
C GLY A 229 -43.59 -7.39 -6.40
N ARG A 230 -42.36 -6.97 -6.44
CA ARG A 230 -41.18 -7.80 -6.73
C ARG A 230 -40.32 -8.01 -5.49
N SER A 231 -39.80 -9.19 -5.31
CA SER A 231 -38.96 -9.53 -4.15
C SER A 231 -37.71 -10.27 -4.54
N PHE A 232 -36.69 -10.09 -3.77
CA PHE A 232 -35.38 -10.78 -3.92
C PHE A 232 -34.86 -11.25 -2.56
N GLY A 233 -34.50 -12.51 -2.47
CA GLY A 233 -33.84 -13.09 -1.30
C GLY A 233 -32.45 -13.57 -1.59
N PHE A 234 -31.56 -13.45 -0.61
CA PHE A 234 -30.19 -13.97 -0.67
C PHE A 234 -29.79 -14.56 0.67
N SER A 235 -29.39 -15.84 0.68
CA SER A 235 -29.09 -16.59 1.92
C SER A 235 -27.70 -16.32 2.49
N GLY A 236 -26.77 -15.77 1.71
CA GLY A 236 -25.45 -15.32 2.14
C GLY A 236 -25.45 -13.88 2.66
N GLY A 237 -24.26 -13.34 2.99
CA GLY A 237 -24.09 -12.02 3.55
C GLY A 237 -23.83 -11.99 5.06
N HIS A 238 -23.28 -13.07 5.61
CA HIS A 238 -22.85 -13.16 7.01
C HIS A 238 -21.66 -12.24 7.31
N TYR A 239 -20.72 -12.17 6.37
CA TYR A 239 -19.52 -11.34 6.51
C TYR A 239 -19.68 -10.05 5.73
N LEU A 240 -19.33 -8.93 6.35
CA LEU A 240 -19.37 -7.61 5.69
C LEU A 240 -18.49 -7.59 4.42
N VAL A 241 -17.34 -8.27 4.44
CA VAL A 241 -16.42 -8.40 3.31
C VAL A 241 -17.04 -9.09 2.09
N ALA A 242 -18.15 -9.79 2.23
CA ALA A 242 -18.90 -10.35 1.10
C ALA A 242 -19.35 -9.25 0.11
N LEU A 243 -19.63 -8.05 0.63
CA LEU A 243 -20.00 -6.89 -0.18
C LEU A 243 -18.84 -6.31 -1.00
N ASP A 244 -17.60 -6.74 -0.79
CA ASP A 244 -16.45 -6.39 -1.64
C ASP A 244 -16.38 -7.22 -2.92
N GLN A 245 -17.13 -8.32 -2.99
CA GLN A 245 -17.21 -9.14 -4.20
C GLN A 245 -17.99 -8.40 -5.29
N PRO A 246 -17.36 -8.01 -6.43
CA PRO A 246 -18.01 -7.14 -7.42
C PRO A 246 -19.28 -7.76 -8.05
N MET A 247 -19.27 -9.08 -8.24
CA MET A 247 -20.44 -9.76 -8.84
C MET A 247 -21.59 -9.87 -7.86
N LEU A 248 -21.31 -10.04 -6.56
CA LEU A 248 -22.34 -9.99 -5.52
C LEU A 248 -22.94 -8.58 -5.42
N ARG A 249 -22.11 -7.53 -5.36
CA ARG A 249 -22.59 -6.14 -5.38
C ARG A 249 -23.50 -5.87 -6.57
N ARG A 250 -23.06 -6.27 -7.78
CA ARG A 250 -23.88 -6.11 -8.99
C ARG A 250 -25.22 -6.82 -8.87
N THR A 251 -25.21 -8.05 -8.36
CA THR A 251 -26.46 -8.79 -8.13
C THR A 251 -27.40 -8.04 -7.18
N LEU A 252 -26.89 -7.53 -6.05
CA LEU A 252 -27.69 -6.81 -5.07
C LEU A 252 -28.20 -5.48 -5.62
N LEU A 253 -27.36 -4.70 -6.31
CA LEU A 253 -27.79 -3.43 -6.92
C LEU A 253 -28.84 -3.68 -8.03
N ASN A 254 -28.61 -4.68 -8.88
CA ASN A 254 -29.61 -5.08 -9.88
C ASN A 254 -30.93 -5.48 -9.21
N ALA A 255 -30.88 -6.23 -8.11
CA ALA A 255 -32.06 -6.66 -7.38
C ALA A 255 -32.83 -5.47 -6.78
N ILE A 256 -32.14 -4.48 -6.22
CA ILE A 256 -32.76 -3.28 -5.68
C ILE A 256 -33.41 -2.45 -6.79
N LEU A 257 -32.74 -2.23 -7.92
CA LEU A 257 -33.34 -1.55 -9.08
C LEU A 257 -34.58 -2.29 -9.58
N TRP A 258 -34.48 -3.60 -9.77
CA TRP A 258 -35.57 -4.43 -10.28
C TRP A 258 -36.77 -4.45 -9.34
N THR A 259 -36.54 -4.56 -8.02
CA THR A 259 -37.63 -4.56 -7.03
C THR A 259 -38.27 -3.18 -6.89
N ALA A 260 -37.54 -2.09 -7.16
CA ALA A 260 -38.05 -0.74 -7.20
C ALA A 260 -38.79 -0.38 -8.52
N HIS A 261 -38.90 -1.33 -9.45
CA HIS A 261 -39.41 -1.12 -10.80
C HIS A 261 -38.61 -0.07 -11.60
N LEU A 262 -37.32 0.00 -11.37
CA LEU A 262 -36.37 0.74 -12.19
C LEU A 262 -35.75 -0.19 -13.24
N ASP A 263 -35.29 0.36 -14.34
CA ASP A 263 -34.62 -0.40 -15.38
C ASP A 263 -33.20 -0.80 -14.92
N VAL A 264 -32.92 -2.10 -14.97
CA VAL A 264 -31.55 -2.60 -14.76
C VAL A 264 -30.79 -2.44 -16.08
N PRO A 265 -29.61 -1.78 -16.07
CA PRO A 265 -28.81 -1.61 -17.30
C PRO A 265 -28.48 -2.96 -17.98
N VAL A 266 -28.32 -2.97 -19.30
CA VAL A 266 -28.04 -4.20 -20.08
C VAL A 266 -26.84 -4.96 -19.60
N HIS A 267 -25.79 -4.25 -19.13
CA HIS A 267 -24.57 -4.84 -18.56
C HIS A 267 -24.58 -4.88 -17.02
N GLY A 268 -25.75 -4.71 -16.42
CA GLY A 268 -25.94 -4.62 -14.97
C GLY A 268 -25.58 -3.26 -14.40
N ALA A 269 -25.95 -3.03 -13.14
CA ALA A 269 -25.62 -1.82 -12.40
C ALA A 269 -24.10 -1.64 -12.31
N SER A 270 -23.66 -0.39 -12.37
CA SER A 270 -22.25 -0.04 -12.21
C SER A 270 -21.80 -0.35 -10.78
N VAL A 271 -20.83 -1.20 -10.64
CA VAL A 271 -20.17 -1.48 -9.37
C VAL A 271 -18.85 -0.72 -9.37
N GLY A 272 -18.79 0.40 -8.69
CA GLY A 272 -17.52 1.11 -8.48
C GLY A 272 -16.50 0.22 -7.81
N GLU A 273 -15.22 0.53 -7.95
CA GLU A 273 -14.19 -0.10 -7.10
C GLU A 273 -14.55 0.19 -5.64
N ALA A 274 -14.68 -0.85 -4.84
CA ALA A 274 -15.06 -0.73 -3.46
C ALA A 274 -13.91 -1.12 -2.56
N ASP A 275 -13.46 -0.17 -1.81
CA ASP A 275 -12.92 -0.40 -0.49
C ASP A 275 -14.09 -0.23 0.50
N ALA A 276 -14.64 -1.32 0.97
CA ALA A 276 -15.79 -1.32 1.88
C ALA A 276 -15.49 -0.55 3.17
N ALA A 277 -14.26 -0.67 3.68
CA ALA A 277 -13.84 0.03 4.88
C ALA A 277 -13.79 1.55 4.69
N THR A 278 -13.27 2.01 3.54
CA THR A 278 -13.19 3.44 3.21
C THR A 278 -14.57 4.07 3.08
N ARG A 279 -15.52 3.40 2.42
CA ARG A 279 -16.88 3.94 2.21
C ARG A 279 -17.69 4.00 3.50
N ILE A 280 -17.51 3.06 4.42
CA ILE A 280 -18.15 3.08 5.75
C ILE A 280 -17.62 4.28 6.55
N ALA A 281 -16.32 4.48 6.58
CA ALA A 281 -15.70 5.59 7.30
C ALA A 281 -16.15 6.96 6.75
N ASP A 282 -16.25 7.11 5.44
CA ASP A 282 -16.71 8.35 4.80
C ASP A 282 -18.17 8.71 5.14
N ARG A 283 -19.03 7.71 5.35
CA ARG A 283 -20.42 7.95 5.69
C ARG A 283 -20.61 8.22 7.18
N GLU A 284 -19.92 7.50 8.06
CA GLU A 284 -19.94 7.78 9.51
C GLU A 284 -19.48 9.22 9.83
N LEU A 285 -18.56 9.76 9.02
CA LEU A 285 -18.11 11.16 9.10
C LEU A 285 -19.19 12.17 8.69
N ARG A 286 -20.07 11.83 7.71
CA ARG A 286 -21.11 12.72 7.23
C ARG A 286 -22.35 12.74 8.14
N ASP A 287 -22.64 11.62 8.79
CA ASP A 287 -23.86 11.41 9.58
C ASP A 287 -23.66 11.70 11.09
N ALA A 288 -22.44 12.08 11.51
CA ALA A 288 -22.15 12.38 12.92
C ALA A 288 -22.78 13.71 13.34
N PRO A 289 -23.63 13.73 14.41
CA PRO A 289 -24.15 14.98 14.94
C PRO A 289 -23.01 15.82 15.53
N ALA A 290 -22.95 17.09 15.13
CA ALA A 290 -21.98 18.05 15.65
C ALA A 290 -22.10 18.15 17.18
N GLY A 291 -21.18 17.51 17.92
CA GLY A 291 -21.15 17.68 19.37
C GLY A 291 -20.64 16.53 20.26
N LYS A 292 -20.27 15.38 19.72
CA LYS A 292 -19.52 14.37 20.50
C LYS A 292 -18.28 13.97 19.71
N THR A 293 -17.10 14.30 20.22
CA THR A 293 -15.81 13.83 19.74
C THR A 293 -15.67 12.32 19.95
N THR A 294 -16.37 11.53 19.16
CA THR A 294 -16.03 10.12 18.97
C THR A 294 -14.84 10.11 18.04
N ARG A 295 -13.70 9.67 18.54
CA ARG A 295 -12.45 9.54 17.80
C ARG A 295 -12.70 8.69 16.54
N VAL A 296 -12.59 9.30 15.37
CA VAL A 296 -12.61 8.59 14.10
C VAL A 296 -11.46 7.58 14.10
N ALA A 297 -11.73 6.33 13.70
CA ALA A 297 -10.68 5.33 13.56
C ALA A 297 -9.63 5.85 12.56
N ALA A 298 -8.37 5.90 13.02
CA ALA A 298 -7.28 6.26 12.13
C ALA A 298 -7.08 5.15 11.09
N PRO A 299 -6.86 5.49 9.83
CA PRO A 299 -6.64 4.47 8.81
C PRO A 299 -5.34 3.71 9.05
N ASP A 300 -5.38 2.40 8.87
CA ASP A 300 -4.23 1.52 9.04
C ASP A 300 -3.09 1.87 8.06
N ALA A 301 -1.86 1.66 8.49
CA ALA A 301 -0.65 1.69 7.67
C ALA A 301 0.07 0.33 7.85
N PRO A 302 -0.42 -0.74 7.19
CA PRO A 302 -0.01 -2.12 7.46
C PRO A 302 1.28 -2.51 6.74
N SER A 303 1.82 -1.65 5.87
CA SER A 303 3.02 -1.93 5.10
C SER A 303 3.85 -0.67 4.88
N PHE A 304 5.10 -0.85 4.43
CA PHE A 304 5.93 0.26 3.93
C PHE A 304 5.16 1.04 2.87
N HIS A 305 5.25 2.37 2.93
CA HIS A 305 4.52 3.26 2.02
C HIS A 305 3.01 3.00 2.02
N ARG A 306 2.50 2.52 3.17
CA ARG A 306 1.10 2.34 3.53
C ARG A 306 0.37 1.19 2.85
N ASP A 307 0.58 0.95 1.56
CA ASP A 307 -0.19 -0.01 0.76
C ASP A 307 0.71 -0.89 -0.14
N PRO A 308 0.18 -1.98 -0.72
CA PRO A 308 0.93 -2.85 -1.60
C PRO A 308 1.47 -2.16 -2.86
N GLN A 309 0.82 -1.10 -3.33
CA GLN A 309 1.22 -0.31 -4.50
C GLN A 309 2.34 0.67 -4.20
N ARG A 310 2.65 0.89 -2.93
CA ARG A 310 3.67 1.82 -2.45
C ARG A 310 3.31 3.28 -2.74
N SER A 311 2.04 3.67 -2.51
CA SER A 311 1.59 5.04 -2.77
C SER A 311 2.19 6.09 -1.81
N GLY A 312 2.46 5.72 -0.57
CA GLY A 312 2.96 6.64 0.45
C GLY A 312 1.94 7.70 0.87
N TRP A 313 0.65 7.49 0.64
CA TRP A 313 -0.39 8.51 0.84
C TRP A 313 -1.44 8.10 1.88
N ASN A 314 -1.55 8.88 2.95
CA ASN A 314 -2.69 8.86 3.86
C ASN A 314 -3.70 9.93 3.43
N ASP A 315 -4.76 9.54 2.75
CA ASP A 315 -5.81 10.40 2.23
C ASP A 315 -6.92 10.72 3.25
N ARG A 316 -6.80 10.24 4.48
CA ARG A 316 -7.79 10.38 5.56
C ARG A 316 -7.24 11.07 6.82
N GLU A 317 -6.22 11.91 6.67
CA GLU A 317 -5.68 12.68 7.79
C GLU A 317 -6.37 14.05 7.86
N THR A 318 -7.27 14.20 8.83
CA THR A 318 -8.11 15.39 8.99
C THR A 318 -7.62 16.34 10.09
N VAL A 319 -6.71 15.88 10.96
CA VAL A 319 -6.23 16.62 12.13
C VAL A 319 -5.01 17.49 11.78
N LEU A 320 -4.04 16.88 11.07
CA LEU A 320 -2.81 17.56 10.68
C LEU A 320 -3.04 18.29 9.36
N THR A 321 -3.14 19.60 9.44
CA THR A 321 -3.27 20.51 8.28
C THR A 321 -2.06 21.41 8.16
N PRO A 322 -1.76 22.00 6.98
CA PRO A 322 -0.67 22.99 6.85
C PRO A 322 -0.75 24.11 7.88
N ALA A 323 -1.95 24.59 8.19
CA ALA A 323 -2.16 25.65 9.18
C ALA A 323 -1.91 25.14 10.62
N SER A 324 -2.36 23.94 10.97
CA SER A 324 -2.21 23.41 12.34
C SER A 324 -0.76 23.09 12.69
N ILE A 325 0.03 22.59 11.74
CA ILE A 325 1.43 22.23 11.99
C ILE A 325 2.39 23.43 11.93
N ALA A 326 2.05 24.50 11.23
CA ALA A 326 2.84 25.73 11.22
C ALA A 326 2.72 26.51 12.54
N GLY A 327 1.76 26.16 13.41
CA GLY A 327 1.53 26.80 14.68
C GLY A 327 2.34 26.19 15.83
N PRO A 328 2.38 26.86 17.01
CA PRO A 328 3.14 26.40 18.18
C PRO A 328 2.55 25.15 18.85
N ALA A 329 1.34 24.76 18.46
CA ALA A 329 0.67 23.59 19.02
C ALA A 329 1.17 22.26 18.46
N PHE A 330 2.04 22.26 17.45
CA PHE A 330 2.61 21.04 16.88
C PHE A 330 4.04 20.79 17.39
N GLY A 331 4.28 19.60 17.91
CA GLY A 331 5.57 19.24 18.47
C GLY A 331 5.63 17.76 18.92
N LEU A 332 6.71 17.39 19.63
CA LEU A 332 6.90 16.06 20.18
C LEU A 332 5.94 15.82 21.35
N LEU A 333 4.98 14.91 21.17
CA LEU A 333 3.95 14.62 22.16
C LEU A 333 4.40 13.58 23.21
N TRP A 334 4.98 12.49 22.73
CA TRP A 334 5.41 11.38 23.57
C TRP A 334 6.50 10.55 22.91
N GLU A 335 7.18 9.77 23.74
CA GLU A 335 8.17 8.76 23.32
C GLU A 335 7.85 7.43 23.99
N SER A 336 8.12 6.33 23.31
CA SER A 336 8.16 5.03 23.96
C SER A 336 9.42 4.92 24.83
N PRO A 337 9.46 3.96 25.77
CA PRO A 337 10.73 3.54 26.36
C PRO A 337 11.74 3.20 25.27
N ALA A 338 13.03 3.38 25.56
CA ALA A 338 14.08 2.88 24.69
C ALA A 338 13.90 1.38 24.47
N LEU A 339 14.05 0.94 23.21
CA LEU A 339 13.90 -0.46 22.85
C LEU A 339 15.12 -1.27 23.31
N ASP A 340 15.00 -2.61 23.32
CA ASP A 340 16.01 -3.49 23.92
C ASP A 340 17.37 -3.41 23.21
N SER A 341 18.41 -3.14 23.97
CA SER A 341 19.80 -3.20 23.53
C SER A 341 20.31 -4.63 23.48
N VAL A 342 21.28 -4.90 22.60
CA VAL A 342 21.98 -6.19 22.51
C VAL A 342 23.49 -5.92 22.55
N ASP A 343 24.20 -6.60 23.43
CA ASP A 343 25.65 -6.43 23.64
C ASP A 343 26.06 -4.97 23.89
N GLY A 344 25.23 -4.23 24.64
CA GLY A 344 25.43 -2.82 24.93
C GLY A 344 25.17 -1.87 23.76
N GLN A 345 24.77 -2.40 22.59
CA GLN A 345 24.40 -1.59 21.43
C GLN A 345 22.91 -1.26 21.42
N PRO A 346 22.53 0.02 21.36
CA PRO A 346 21.14 0.41 21.22
C PRO A 346 20.60 -0.05 19.87
N PRO A 347 19.29 -0.32 19.76
CA PRO A 347 18.69 -0.71 18.50
C PRO A 347 18.60 0.48 17.55
N ARG A 348 18.41 0.15 16.27
CA ARG A 348 18.01 1.08 15.23
C ARG A 348 16.83 0.54 14.48
N LEU A 349 15.89 1.38 14.15
CA LEU A 349 14.81 1.04 13.27
C LEU A 349 15.21 1.42 11.83
N TYR A 350 15.65 0.41 11.08
CA TYR A 350 15.75 0.49 9.61
C TYR A 350 14.39 0.23 8.98
N ALA A 351 13.61 -0.66 9.61
CA ALA A 351 12.22 -0.90 9.29
C ALA A 351 11.36 0.30 9.71
N SER A 352 10.51 0.77 8.82
CA SER A 352 9.54 1.81 9.14
C SER A 352 8.53 1.30 10.17
N PRO A 353 8.08 2.13 11.12
CA PRO A 353 6.95 1.78 11.97
C PRO A 353 5.72 1.46 11.13
N LEU A 354 4.85 0.57 11.63
CA LEU A 354 3.55 0.31 11.04
C LEU A 354 2.45 0.66 12.05
N TYR A 355 1.25 0.94 11.57
CA TYR A 355 0.14 1.34 12.43
C TYR A 355 -1.11 0.53 12.10
N VAL A 356 -1.79 0.01 13.15
CA VAL A 356 -3.09 -0.65 13.04
C VAL A 356 -3.99 -0.16 14.17
N ASP A 357 -5.17 0.29 13.81
CA ASP A 357 -6.16 0.73 14.79
C ASP A 357 -6.97 -0.44 15.37
N ARG A 358 -7.47 -0.27 16.59
CA ARG A 358 -8.37 -1.22 17.27
C ARG A 358 -7.90 -2.68 17.30
N VAL A 359 -6.63 -2.91 17.56
CA VAL A 359 -6.08 -4.26 17.76
C VAL A 359 -6.50 -4.81 19.12
N ALA A 360 -7.18 -5.96 19.13
CA ALA A 360 -7.47 -6.68 20.36
C ALA A 360 -6.22 -7.39 20.86
N ILE A 361 -5.79 -7.10 22.08
CA ILE A 361 -4.67 -7.81 22.72
C ILE A 361 -5.18 -9.16 23.25
N THR A 362 -4.52 -10.23 22.84
CA THR A 362 -4.96 -11.61 23.11
C THR A 362 -4.18 -12.31 24.21
N ALA A 363 -3.06 -11.71 24.69
CA ALA A 363 -2.23 -12.25 25.76
C ALA A 363 -1.64 -11.16 26.68
N GLY A 364 -1.10 -11.55 27.81
CA GLY A 364 -0.43 -10.66 28.75
C GLY A 364 -1.37 -9.83 29.62
N GLU A 365 -0.82 -8.77 30.23
CA GLU A 365 -1.50 -7.89 31.19
C GLU A 365 -2.74 -7.20 30.60
N HIS A 366 -2.70 -6.89 29.29
CA HIS A 366 -3.76 -6.13 28.62
C HIS A 366 -4.72 -7.01 27.82
N ARG A 367 -4.76 -8.32 28.11
CA ARG A 367 -5.64 -9.27 27.41
C ARG A 367 -7.11 -8.83 27.47
N GLY A 368 -7.75 -8.83 26.31
CA GLY A 368 -9.16 -8.45 26.16
C GLY A 368 -9.40 -6.96 25.91
N ALA A 369 -8.38 -6.12 26.09
CA ALA A 369 -8.45 -4.70 25.75
C ALA A 369 -8.06 -4.46 24.27
N SER A 370 -8.55 -3.35 23.71
CA SER A 370 -8.28 -2.96 22.32
C SER A 370 -7.50 -1.65 22.27
N PHE A 371 -6.47 -1.60 21.43
CA PHE A 371 -5.57 -0.46 21.31
C PHE A 371 -5.32 -0.06 19.86
N SER A 372 -4.96 1.19 19.65
CA SER A 372 -4.27 1.62 18.42
C SER A 372 -2.80 1.24 18.57
N VAL A 373 -2.29 0.39 17.72
CA VAL A 373 -0.98 -0.26 17.87
C VAL A 373 0.00 0.21 16.83
N ILE A 374 1.20 0.55 17.30
CA ILE A 374 2.38 0.72 16.45
C ILE A 374 3.19 -0.58 16.51
N VAL A 375 3.45 -1.17 15.36
CA VAL A 375 4.37 -2.29 15.23
C VAL A 375 5.74 -1.75 14.86
N ALA A 376 6.73 -1.97 15.73
CA ALA A 376 8.11 -1.59 15.53
C ALA A 376 9.02 -2.83 15.49
N ALA A 377 9.90 -2.90 14.50
CA ALA A 377 10.85 -4.01 14.36
C ALA A 377 12.28 -3.48 14.30
N SER A 378 13.15 -4.00 15.16
CA SER A 378 14.47 -3.42 15.42
C SER A 378 15.64 -4.24 14.86
N SER A 379 16.73 -3.57 14.58
CA SER A 379 18.00 -4.20 14.19
C SER A 379 18.52 -5.22 15.22
N ASN A 380 18.04 -5.15 16.46
CA ASN A 380 18.40 -6.07 17.53
C ASN A 380 17.56 -7.36 17.56
N GLY A 381 16.73 -7.59 16.52
CA GLY A 381 15.95 -8.82 16.35
C GLY A 381 14.70 -8.90 17.21
N TYR A 382 14.13 -7.76 17.60
CA TYR A 382 12.87 -7.67 18.34
C TYR A 382 11.75 -7.05 17.51
N VAL A 383 10.54 -7.48 17.80
CA VAL A 383 9.29 -6.86 17.34
C VAL A 383 8.46 -6.43 18.54
N TYR A 384 7.87 -5.26 18.47
CA TYR A 384 7.09 -4.64 19.55
C TYR A 384 5.71 -4.24 19.04
N ALA A 385 4.71 -4.36 19.92
CA ALA A 385 3.47 -3.61 19.82
C ALA A 385 3.47 -2.50 20.86
N ILE A 386 3.26 -1.27 20.42
CA ILE A 386 3.33 -0.08 21.25
C ILE A 386 1.99 0.64 21.15
N ASN A 387 1.42 1.05 22.29
CA ASN A 387 0.19 1.81 22.31
C ASN A 387 0.39 3.20 21.69
N ALA A 388 -0.33 3.49 20.62
CA ALA A 388 -0.20 4.77 19.91
C ALA A 388 -0.91 5.92 20.63
N VAL A 389 -1.92 5.63 21.45
CA VAL A 389 -2.82 6.62 22.02
C VAL A 389 -3.23 6.23 23.44
N LYS A 390 -3.28 7.20 24.36
CA LYS A 390 -3.75 6.97 25.71
C LYS A 390 -5.10 6.25 25.71
N ALA A 391 -5.19 5.10 26.37
CA ALA A 391 -6.37 4.28 26.50
C ALA A 391 -6.63 3.98 27.99
N GLY A 392 -7.60 4.64 28.60
CA GLY A 392 -7.80 4.61 30.05
C GLY A 392 -6.54 5.09 30.77
N ASP A 393 -6.02 4.25 31.69
CA ASP A 393 -4.79 4.54 32.45
C ASP A 393 -3.50 4.19 31.70
N ILE A 394 -3.61 3.59 30.53
CA ILE A 394 -2.45 3.17 29.73
C ILE A 394 -2.00 4.30 28.84
N ALA A 395 -0.79 4.82 29.11
CA ALA A 395 -0.23 5.95 28.36
C ALA A 395 0.08 5.57 26.91
N ALA A 396 0.07 6.57 26.04
CA ALA A 396 0.70 6.44 24.72
C ALA A 396 2.21 6.13 24.87
N GLY A 397 2.77 5.37 23.95
CA GLY A 397 4.17 4.92 24.03
C GLY A 397 4.38 3.64 24.86
N ARG A 398 3.38 3.18 25.63
CA ARG A 398 3.50 1.94 26.42
C ARG A 398 3.68 0.74 25.52
N ILE A 399 4.71 -0.09 25.78
CA ILE A 399 4.90 -1.38 25.12
C ILE A 399 3.83 -2.36 25.65
N LEU A 400 2.99 -2.87 24.75
CA LEU A 400 1.92 -3.81 25.06
C LEU A 400 2.42 -5.26 25.07
N TRP A 401 3.24 -5.59 24.10
CA TRP A 401 4.01 -6.83 24.04
C TRP A 401 5.31 -6.64 23.25
N ARG A 402 6.27 -7.53 23.47
CA ARG A 402 7.51 -7.60 22.69
C ARG A 402 7.89 -9.06 22.46
N THR A 403 8.47 -9.34 21.30
CA THR A 403 8.92 -10.67 20.90
C THR A 403 10.35 -10.61 20.38
N ARG A 404 11.23 -11.41 20.94
CA ARG A 404 12.58 -11.63 20.40
C ARG A 404 12.50 -12.75 19.37
N LEU A 405 12.84 -12.44 18.10
CA LEU A 405 12.85 -13.40 17.00
C LEU A 405 14.09 -14.31 17.06
N ALA A 406 15.27 -13.68 17.06
CA ALA A 406 16.56 -14.34 17.19
C ALA A 406 17.60 -13.33 17.73
N ALA A 407 18.76 -13.80 18.17
CA ALA A 407 19.91 -12.93 18.31
C ALA A 407 20.30 -12.41 16.91
N PRO A 408 20.66 -11.12 16.77
CA PRO A 408 20.94 -10.55 15.46
C PRO A 408 22.26 -11.08 14.89
N CYS A 409 22.36 -11.16 13.55
CA CYS A 409 23.62 -11.36 12.88
C CYS A 409 24.47 -10.08 12.89
N ARG A 410 25.75 -10.22 12.51
CA ARG A 410 26.66 -9.10 12.30
C ARG A 410 27.21 -9.19 10.89
N LEU A 411 26.97 -8.15 10.09
CA LEU A 411 27.47 -8.11 8.72
C LEU A 411 28.99 -7.94 8.68
N GLN A 412 29.64 -8.64 7.78
CA GLN A 412 31.06 -8.55 7.48
C GLN A 412 31.25 -7.94 6.08
N PRO A 413 32.29 -7.19 5.78
CA PRO A 413 33.45 -6.83 6.66
C PRO A 413 33.15 -5.61 7.53
N ALA A 414 34.07 -5.42 8.51
CA ALA A 414 34.12 -4.18 9.28
C ALA A 414 34.12 -2.93 8.36
N PRO A 415 33.48 -1.83 8.77
CA PRO A 415 32.94 -1.54 10.09
C PRO A 415 31.45 -1.94 10.25
N LEU A 416 30.85 -2.65 9.30
CA LEU A 416 29.44 -3.05 9.34
C LEU A 416 29.17 -4.14 10.39
N ASP A 417 30.16 -4.93 10.74
CA ASP A 417 30.11 -5.99 11.74
C ASP A 417 29.85 -5.50 13.18
N ALA A 418 30.08 -4.23 13.45
CA ALA A 418 29.80 -3.63 14.74
C ALA A 418 28.30 -3.40 15.01
N VAL A 419 27.47 -3.41 13.97
CA VAL A 419 26.03 -3.10 14.10
C VAL A 419 25.20 -4.38 14.10
N PRO A 420 24.36 -4.60 15.12
CA PRO A 420 23.41 -5.70 15.11
C PRO A 420 22.49 -5.60 13.89
N THR A 421 22.30 -6.72 13.18
CA THR A 421 21.53 -6.80 11.95
C THR A 421 20.50 -7.91 12.05
N GLY A 422 19.47 -7.69 12.86
CA GLY A 422 18.32 -8.58 12.99
C GLY A 422 17.27 -8.25 11.94
N VAL A 423 16.41 -7.28 12.21
CA VAL A 423 15.39 -6.84 11.25
C VAL A 423 15.85 -5.58 10.53
N LEU A 424 15.86 -5.60 9.21
CA LEU A 424 16.19 -4.45 8.35
C LEU A 424 15.04 -4.05 7.42
N GLY A 425 14.34 -5.03 6.83
CA GLY A 425 13.18 -4.80 5.97
C GLY A 425 11.94 -4.48 6.78
N THR A 426 11.13 -3.53 6.33
CA THR A 426 9.84 -3.22 6.96
C THR A 426 8.92 -4.43 6.88
N PRO A 427 8.32 -4.87 8.01
CA PRO A 427 7.33 -5.92 8.04
C PRO A 427 6.10 -5.61 7.18
N VAL A 428 5.22 -6.59 7.04
CA VAL A 428 3.87 -6.37 6.50
C VAL A 428 2.85 -7.01 7.43
N ILE A 429 1.71 -6.34 7.61
CA ILE A 429 0.63 -6.80 8.48
C ILE A 429 -0.56 -7.23 7.61
N ASP A 430 -0.96 -8.48 7.73
CA ASP A 430 -2.26 -8.95 7.28
C ASP A 430 -3.29 -8.61 8.37
N VAL A 431 -3.89 -7.44 8.24
CA VAL A 431 -4.86 -6.93 9.24
C VAL A 431 -6.09 -7.84 9.31
N ALA A 432 -6.52 -8.38 8.17
CA ALA A 432 -7.70 -9.25 8.09
C ALA A 432 -7.51 -10.56 8.87
N ARG A 433 -6.28 -11.10 8.85
CA ARG A 433 -5.93 -12.33 9.57
C ARG A 433 -5.28 -12.07 10.93
N GLY A 434 -5.00 -10.82 11.28
CA GLY A 434 -4.31 -10.45 12.52
C GLY A 434 -2.89 -11.00 12.60
N ARG A 435 -2.12 -10.94 11.51
CA ARG A 435 -0.76 -11.51 11.41
C ARG A 435 0.26 -10.47 11.02
N ILE A 436 1.45 -10.54 11.62
CA ILE A 436 2.62 -9.76 11.23
C ILE A 436 3.62 -10.70 10.57
N TYR A 437 4.04 -10.39 9.34
CA TYR A 437 5.14 -11.09 8.69
C TYR A 437 6.39 -10.23 8.77
N VAL A 438 7.49 -10.83 9.22
CA VAL A 438 8.75 -10.13 9.45
C VAL A 438 9.93 -11.07 9.16
N THR A 439 11.05 -10.53 8.70
CA THR A 439 12.29 -11.30 8.50
C THR A 439 13.34 -10.89 9.52
N SER A 440 14.16 -11.83 9.93
CA SER A 440 15.31 -11.56 10.81
C SER A 440 16.49 -12.43 10.43
N CYS A 441 17.70 -11.88 10.60
CA CYS A 441 18.95 -12.59 10.45
C CYS A 441 19.42 -13.10 11.80
N ASP A 442 19.92 -14.34 11.84
CA ASP A 442 20.50 -14.97 13.03
C ASP A 442 22.04 -14.95 13.05
N PRO A 443 22.73 -15.29 14.16
CA PRO A 443 24.18 -15.23 14.26
C PRO A 443 24.95 -16.13 13.28
N ARG A 444 24.27 -17.04 12.59
CA ARG A 444 24.84 -17.90 11.55
C ARG A 444 24.74 -17.26 10.15
N ASN A 445 24.39 -15.97 10.09
CA ASN A 445 24.06 -15.25 8.87
C ASN A 445 22.94 -15.94 8.05
N SER A 446 21.99 -16.57 8.76
CA SER A 446 20.82 -17.23 8.18
C SER A 446 19.59 -16.33 8.34
N TRP A 447 18.94 -16.09 7.25
CA TRP A 447 17.68 -15.32 7.25
C TRP A 447 16.49 -16.25 7.45
N GLN A 448 15.52 -15.75 8.20
CA GLN A 448 14.27 -16.45 8.48
C GLN A 448 13.09 -15.49 8.35
N ALA A 449 11.99 -15.99 7.81
CA ALA A 449 10.70 -15.30 7.82
C ALA A 449 9.86 -15.82 8.98
N TYR A 450 9.25 -14.93 9.73
CA TYR A 450 8.37 -15.21 10.85
C TYR A 450 6.96 -14.74 10.53
N ALA A 451 5.95 -15.43 11.06
CA ALA A 451 4.60 -14.92 11.20
C ALA A 451 4.27 -14.83 12.69
N LEU A 452 3.82 -13.65 13.14
CA LEU A 452 3.42 -13.40 14.52
C LEU A 452 1.93 -13.10 14.59
N ASP A 453 1.30 -13.51 15.67
CA ASP A 453 -0.05 -13.05 16.01
C ASP A 453 0.00 -11.57 16.40
N LEU A 454 -0.80 -10.74 15.79
CA LEU A 454 -0.80 -9.27 15.99
C LEU A 454 -1.21 -8.89 17.42
N GLY A 455 -2.12 -9.66 18.03
CA GLY A 455 -2.64 -9.39 19.36
C GLY A 455 -1.73 -9.82 20.52
N SER A 456 -0.82 -10.77 20.30
CA SER A 456 0.03 -11.34 21.36
C SER A 456 1.52 -11.28 21.08
N GLY A 457 1.92 -11.08 19.82
CA GLY A 457 3.31 -11.21 19.38
C GLY A 457 3.82 -12.64 19.32
N ALA A 458 3.00 -13.66 19.58
CA ALA A 458 3.42 -15.06 19.56
C ALA A 458 3.76 -15.50 18.13
N VAL A 459 4.86 -16.24 17.98
CA VAL A 459 5.22 -16.88 16.71
C VAL A 459 4.18 -17.94 16.38
N LEU A 460 3.64 -17.90 15.17
CA LEU A 460 2.60 -18.84 14.74
C LEU A 460 3.18 -20.26 14.49
N PRO A 461 2.37 -21.30 14.66
CA PRO A 461 2.80 -22.67 14.34
C PRO A 461 3.31 -22.81 12.90
N GLY A 462 4.35 -23.61 12.70
CA GLY A 462 5.02 -23.80 11.41
C GLY A 462 6.06 -22.74 11.05
N TRP A 463 6.11 -21.61 11.74
CA TRP A 463 7.10 -20.56 11.57
C TRP A 463 8.22 -20.69 12.62
N PRO A 464 9.44 -20.22 12.35
CA PRO A 464 9.90 -19.46 11.17
C PRO A 464 10.21 -20.36 9.95
N VAL A 465 10.11 -19.75 8.77
CA VAL A 465 10.55 -20.34 7.50
C VAL A 465 11.98 -19.91 7.22
N ARG A 466 12.86 -20.86 7.01
CA ARG A 466 14.25 -20.58 6.66
C ARG A 466 14.35 -20.13 5.20
N LEU A 467 15.04 -19.01 4.99
CA LEU A 467 15.31 -18.41 3.70
C LEU A 467 16.78 -18.62 3.35
N ASP A 468 17.08 -19.59 2.51
CA ASP A 468 18.43 -19.95 2.12
C ASP A 468 18.55 -20.30 0.64
N GLU A 469 19.78 -20.27 0.17
CA GLU A 469 20.12 -20.51 -1.22
C GLU A 469 19.65 -21.89 -1.73
N ALA A 470 19.79 -22.92 -0.92
CA ALA A 470 19.42 -24.27 -1.34
C ALA A 470 17.92 -24.37 -1.63
N ARG A 471 17.07 -23.74 -0.78
CA ARG A 471 15.64 -23.65 -0.98
C ARG A 471 15.28 -22.83 -2.21
N PHE A 472 15.91 -21.66 -2.36
CA PHE A 472 15.66 -20.77 -3.49
C PHE A 472 16.04 -21.43 -4.81
N ASN A 473 17.21 -22.05 -4.88
CA ASN A 473 17.64 -22.77 -6.09
C ASN A 473 16.72 -23.94 -6.44
N ALA A 474 16.19 -24.65 -5.45
CA ALA A 474 15.27 -25.78 -5.68
C ALA A 474 13.97 -25.36 -6.37
N VAL A 475 13.51 -24.09 -6.14
CA VAL A 475 12.24 -23.56 -6.66
C VAL A 475 12.42 -22.37 -7.60
N ASN A 476 13.66 -22.04 -7.99
CA ASN A 476 13.96 -20.92 -8.88
C ASN A 476 13.38 -21.13 -10.27
N ARG A 477 12.65 -20.14 -10.77
CA ARG A 477 12.01 -20.16 -12.10
C ARG A 477 12.78 -19.38 -13.17
N ASN A 478 13.78 -18.58 -12.80
CA ASN A 478 14.70 -17.99 -13.76
C ASN A 478 15.88 -18.93 -14.00
N ALA A 479 15.57 -20.14 -14.43
CA ALA A 479 16.55 -21.11 -14.85
C ALA A 479 16.64 -21.03 -16.36
N GLY A 480 17.74 -20.50 -16.88
CA GLY A 480 18.15 -20.78 -18.26
C GLY A 480 18.34 -22.30 -18.43
N PRO A 481 18.47 -22.81 -19.65
CA PRO A 481 18.50 -24.26 -19.93
C PRO A 481 19.63 -25.03 -19.24
N LYS A 482 20.57 -24.35 -18.57
CA LYS A 482 21.60 -24.96 -17.71
C LYS A 482 21.94 -23.98 -16.58
N LEU A 483 21.35 -24.21 -15.40
CA LEU A 483 21.96 -23.71 -14.17
C LEU A 483 23.35 -24.32 -14.05
N LEU A 484 24.38 -23.48 -14.10
CA LEU A 484 25.69 -23.95 -13.66
C LEU A 484 25.59 -24.28 -12.14
N PRO A 485 26.23 -25.39 -11.69
CA PRO A 485 26.25 -25.69 -10.29
C PRO A 485 26.79 -24.47 -9.54
N PRO A 486 26.27 -24.18 -8.34
CA PRO A 486 26.69 -23.02 -7.55
C PRO A 486 28.16 -23.17 -7.18
N THR A 487 29.05 -22.64 -8.00
CA THR A 487 30.51 -22.65 -7.75
C THR A 487 30.92 -21.47 -6.86
N ARG A 488 30.00 -20.59 -6.51
CA ARG A 488 30.23 -19.44 -5.63
C ARG A 488 29.07 -19.29 -4.66
N ARG A 489 29.37 -18.88 -3.45
CA ARG A 489 28.39 -18.57 -2.42
C ARG A 489 27.57 -17.37 -2.88
N PHE A 490 26.28 -17.57 -3.03
CA PHE A 490 25.32 -16.47 -2.98
C PHE A 490 25.27 -16.00 -1.51
N ASP A 491 25.70 -14.81 -1.25
CA ASP A 491 25.74 -14.29 0.10
C ASP A 491 24.44 -13.48 0.31
N PHE A 492 23.51 -14.01 1.09
CA PHE A 492 22.30 -13.29 1.52
C PHE A 492 22.63 -12.32 2.63
N ARG A 493 23.60 -11.43 2.40
CA ARG A 493 24.03 -10.52 3.44
C ARG A 493 22.94 -9.57 3.89
N VAL A 494 22.03 -9.18 3.00
CA VAL A 494 21.05 -8.14 3.30
C VAL A 494 19.68 -8.47 2.75
N GLN A 495 18.73 -8.65 3.65
CA GLN A 495 17.31 -8.55 3.38
C GLN A 495 16.84 -7.19 3.93
N ARG A 496 16.70 -6.18 3.07
CA ARG A 496 16.35 -4.81 3.46
C ARG A 496 15.04 -4.34 2.86
N GLY A 497 14.70 -4.79 1.67
CA GLY A 497 13.46 -4.40 1.01
C GLY A 497 12.25 -4.75 1.86
N ALA A 498 11.30 -3.84 1.96
CA ALA A 498 10.05 -4.06 2.68
C ALA A 498 9.31 -5.30 2.15
N LEU A 499 8.69 -6.03 3.05
CA LEU A 499 7.87 -7.18 2.68
C LEU A 499 6.55 -6.73 2.03
N ASN A 500 5.96 -7.59 1.22
CA ASN A 500 4.63 -7.37 0.66
C ASN A 500 3.85 -8.68 0.58
N LEU A 501 2.53 -8.58 0.44
CA LEU A 501 1.63 -9.72 0.30
C LEU A 501 0.99 -9.73 -1.08
N SER A 502 0.57 -10.92 -1.52
CA SER A 502 -0.41 -11.05 -2.60
C SER A 502 -1.75 -10.43 -2.19
N PRO A 503 -2.61 -10.03 -3.13
CA PRO A 503 -3.90 -9.40 -2.81
C PRO A 503 -4.80 -10.25 -1.89
N ASP A 504 -4.71 -11.57 -2.00
CA ASP A 504 -5.43 -12.52 -1.16
C ASP A 504 -4.70 -12.89 0.15
N GLY A 505 -3.49 -12.37 0.36
CA GLY A 505 -2.65 -12.65 1.53
C GLY A 505 -2.09 -14.08 1.60
N SER A 506 -2.24 -14.88 0.53
CA SER A 506 -1.75 -16.28 0.51
C SER A 506 -0.25 -16.39 0.26
N ARG A 507 0.39 -15.33 -0.25
CA ARG A 507 1.82 -15.28 -0.56
C ARG A 507 2.48 -14.09 0.14
N LEU A 508 3.65 -14.35 0.72
CA LEU A 508 4.54 -13.32 1.26
C LEU A 508 5.74 -13.18 0.32
N TYR A 509 5.99 -11.96 -0.15
CA TYR A 509 7.08 -11.64 -1.03
C TYR A 509 8.26 -11.06 -0.27
N VAL A 510 9.43 -11.70 -0.42
CA VAL A 510 10.68 -11.34 0.26
C VAL A 510 11.78 -11.14 -0.76
N VAL A 511 12.51 -10.03 -0.70
CA VAL A 511 13.58 -9.69 -1.63
C VAL A 511 14.94 -9.65 -0.93
N PHE A 512 16.00 -9.97 -1.68
CA PHE A 512 17.37 -10.07 -1.17
C PHE A 512 18.40 -9.43 -2.10
N GLY A 513 19.55 -9.17 -1.53
CA GLY A 513 20.77 -8.83 -2.22
C GLY A 513 21.10 -7.34 -2.15
N GLU A 514 22.31 -7.00 -1.70
CA GLU A 514 22.89 -5.66 -1.81
C GLU A 514 24.09 -5.69 -2.76
N THR A 515 24.97 -6.67 -2.61
CA THR A 515 26.19 -6.84 -3.41
C THR A 515 26.23 -8.16 -4.18
N GLU A 516 25.28 -9.03 -3.92
CA GLU A 516 25.20 -10.39 -4.47
C GLU A 516 23.92 -10.54 -5.34
N THR A 517 23.69 -11.76 -5.82
CA THR A 517 22.51 -12.04 -6.66
C THR A 517 21.21 -11.60 -5.99
N GLY A 518 20.44 -10.80 -6.72
CA GLY A 518 19.11 -10.39 -6.31
C GLY A 518 18.14 -11.57 -6.37
N TRP A 519 17.37 -11.75 -5.31
CA TRP A 519 16.33 -12.76 -5.24
C TRP A 519 14.98 -12.13 -4.90
N LEU A 520 13.93 -12.66 -5.52
CA LEU A 520 12.56 -12.53 -5.05
C LEU A 520 12.09 -13.93 -4.66
N ALA A 521 11.67 -14.12 -3.42
CA ALA A 521 11.09 -15.35 -2.91
C ALA A 521 9.61 -15.18 -2.62
N SER A 522 8.81 -16.18 -2.94
CA SER A 522 7.40 -16.31 -2.59
C SER A 522 7.26 -17.38 -1.52
N VAL A 523 6.75 -16.98 -0.35
CA VAL A 523 6.51 -17.88 0.78
C VAL A 523 5.01 -18.07 0.93
N ASP A 524 4.56 -19.32 0.96
CA ASP A 524 3.18 -19.67 1.26
C ASP A 524 2.86 -19.34 2.72
N THR A 525 1.88 -18.47 2.94
CA THR A 525 1.51 -17.98 4.28
C THR A 525 0.66 -18.99 5.07
N VAL A 526 0.12 -20.00 4.39
CA VAL A 526 -0.71 -21.04 5.01
C VAL A 526 0.16 -22.23 5.43
N HIS A 527 1.04 -22.70 4.53
CA HIS A 527 1.85 -23.89 4.77
C HIS A 527 3.25 -23.56 5.34
N ALA A 528 3.63 -22.29 5.41
CA ALA A 528 4.93 -21.82 5.88
C ALA A 528 6.09 -22.48 5.09
N THR A 529 6.04 -22.39 3.77
CA THR A 529 7.04 -22.96 2.85
C THR A 529 7.47 -21.94 1.80
N VAL A 530 8.72 -22.04 1.30
CA VAL A 530 9.15 -21.30 0.11
C VAL A 530 8.68 -22.08 -1.12
N ASP A 531 7.67 -21.59 -1.81
CA ASP A 531 7.06 -22.27 -2.95
C ASP A 531 7.68 -21.90 -4.28
N SER A 532 8.19 -20.68 -4.38
CA SER A 532 8.82 -20.20 -5.59
C SER A 532 9.90 -19.16 -5.29
N ALA A 533 10.88 -19.07 -6.17
CA ALA A 533 11.89 -18.04 -6.12
C ALA A 533 12.30 -17.63 -7.55
N PHE A 534 12.76 -16.40 -7.71
CA PHE A 534 13.28 -15.87 -8.95
C PHE A 534 14.61 -15.16 -8.68
N ALA A 535 15.68 -15.64 -9.32
CA ALA A 535 16.98 -14.98 -9.29
C ALA A 535 17.03 -13.88 -10.35
N ALA A 536 17.46 -12.67 -9.99
CA ALA A 536 17.66 -11.60 -10.98
C ALA A 536 18.71 -11.96 -12.04
N VAL A 537 19.66 -12.83 -11.68
CA VAL A 537 20.67 -13.36 -12.58
C VAL A 537 20.69 -14.88 -12.50
N ALA A 538 20.46 -15.55 -13.62
CA ALA A 538 20.42 -17.02 -13.67
C ALA A 538 21.80 -17.66 -13.52
N MET A 539 22.85 -16.90 -13.85
CA MET A 539 24.24 -17.36 -13.78
C MET A 539 24.96 -16.71 -12.60
N PRO A 540 25.84 -17.42 -11.88
CA PRO A 540 26.60 -16.84 -10.77
C PRO A 540 27.64 -15.86 -11.29
N HIS A 541 27.29 -14.60 -11.41
CA HIS A 541 28.21 -13.51 -11.65
C HIS A 541 28.60 -12.83 -10.35
N ARG A 542 29.73 -12.14 -10.33
CA ARG A 542 30.16 -11.34 -9.20
C ARG A 542 29.19 -10.17 -9.01
N GLY A 543 28.44 -10.18 -7.92
CA GLY A 543 27.59 -9.11 -7.49
C GLY A 543 26.57 -8.70 -8.54
N SER A 544 25.32 -9.18 -8.46
CA SER A 544 24.44 -9.10 -9.61
C SER A 544 23.00 -8.89 -9.24
N GLY A 545 22.50 -7.69 -9.57
CA GLY A 545 21.08 -7.41 -9.60
C GLY A 545 20.40 -7.44 -8.24
N GLY A 546 21.10 -7.07 -7.17
CA GLY A 546 20.53 -7.06 -5.82
C GLY A 546 19.23 -6.26 -5.76
N ILE A 547 18.19 -6.82 -5.13
CA ILE A 547 16.92 -6.14 -4.91
C ILE A 547 16.92 -5.62 -3.47
N TRP A 548 17.49 -4.43 -3.26
CA TRP A 548 17.80 -3.91 -1.93
C TRP A 548 17.13 -2.58 -1.59
N GLY A 549 16.42 -1.96 -2.52
CA GLY A 549 15.68 -0.72 -2.30
C GLY A 549 14.67 -0.87 -1.16
N ALA A 550 14.50 0.17 -0.36
CA ALA A 550 13.66 0.14 0.84
C ALA A 550 12.21 -0.27 0.56
N ALA A 551 11.67 0.11 -0.59
CA ALA A 551 10.29 -0.21 -0.95
C ALA A 551 10.03 -1.73 -1.12
N GLY A 552 11.07 -2.51 -1.46
CA GLY A 552 10.86 -3.92 -1.80
C GLY A 552 9.95 -4.08 -3.04
N PRO A 553 9.21 -5.18 -3.15
CA PRO A 553 8.27 -5.39 -4.25
C PRO A 553 7.04 -4.50 -4.10
N ALA A 554 6.58 -3.88 -5.20
CA ALA A 554 5.25 -3.30 -5.30
C ALA A 554 4.30 -4.32 -5.95
N VAL A 555 3.05 -4.40 -5.49
CA VAL A 555 2.07 -5.38 -5.95
C VAL A 555 0.79 -4.67 -6.38
N ASP A 556 0.30 -4.94 -7.59
CA ASP A 556 -0.97 -4.37 -8.04
C ASP A 556 -2.18 -5.23 -7.64
N ALA A 557 -3.38 -4.70 -7.86
CA ALA A 557 -4.63 -5.39 -7.52
C ALA A 557 -4.84 -6.71 -8.30
N ALA A 558 -4.17 -6.88 -9.45
CA ALA A 558 -4.20 -8.11 -10.23
C ALA A 558 -3.16 -9.15 -9.74
N GLY A 559 -2.33 -8.81 -8.74
CA GLY A 559 -1.28 -9.67 -8.21
C GLY A 559 0.03 -9.63 -9.00
N ASN A 560 0.19 -8.70 -9.96
CA ASN A 560 1.48 -8.50 -10.60
C ASN A 560 2.47 -7.87 -9.62
N ILE A 561 3.70 -8.36 -9.64
CA ILE A 561 4.78 -7.96 -8.73
C ILE A 561 5.79 -7.16 -9.53
N PHE A 562 6.18 -6.00 -9.02
CA PHE A 562 7.17 -5.14 -9.65
C PHE A 562 8.37 -4.97 -8.73
N VAL A 563 9.56 -5.29 -9.24
CA VAL A 563 10.83 -5.11 -8.53
C VAL A 563 11.83 -4.36 -9.39
N VAL A 564 12.75 -3.64 -8.74
CA VAL A 564 13.84 -2.93 -9.40
C VAL A 564 15.16 -3.50 -8.91
N THR A 565 16.01 -3.94 -9.83
CA THR A 565 17.29 -4.58 -9.53
C THR A 565 18.44 -3.59 -9.54
N GLY A 566 19.48 -3.88 -8.78
CA GLY A 566 20.70 -3.09 -8.72
C GLY A 566 21.72 -3.46 -9.80
N SER A 567 22.93 -2.93 -9.65
CA SER A 567 24.05 -3.11 -10.56
C SER A 567 24.62 -4.54 -10.54
N GLY A 568 25.44 -4.84 -11.52
CA GLY A 568 26.26 -6.04 -11.60
C GLY A 568 27.68 -5.69 -12.05
N PHE A 569 28.65 -6.44 -11.55
CA PHE A 569 30.06 -6.13 -11.81
C PHE A 569 30.57 -6.61 -13.18
N ASP A 570 30.01 -7.68 -13.72
CA ASP A 570 30.45 -8.31 -14.97
C ASP A 570 29.49 -8.10 -16.15
N GLY A 571 28.50 -7.22 -15.98
CA GLY A 571 27.34 -7.16 -16.84
C GLY A 571 27.36 -6.07 -17.91
N PHE A 572 28.47 -5.86 -18.60
CA PHE A 572 28.51 -4.84 -19.65
C PHE A 572 27.93 -5.32 -20.99
N ALA A 573 27.87 -6.61 -21.20
CA ALA A 573 27.30 -7.21 -22.39
C ALA A 573 25.86 -7.67 -22.15
N GLU A 574 25.10 -7.76 -23.21
CA GLU A 574 23.82 -8.45 -23.25
C GLU A 574 24.02 -9.92 -22.87
N GLN A 575 23.30 -10.38 -21.83
CA GLN A 575 23.38 -11.77 -21.38
C GLN A 575 21.98 -12.34 -21.17
N ALA A 576 21.82 -13.59 -21.55
CA ALA A 576 20.58 -14.31 -21.35
C ALA A 576 20.28 -14.50 -19.86
N HIS A 577 19.04 -14.24 -19.46
CA HIS A 577 18.54 -14.37 -18.08
C HIS A 577 19.35 -13.60 -17.02
N ASP A 578 19.93 -12.48 -17.41
CA ASP A 578 20.62 -11.54 -16.54
C ASP A 578 19.85 -10.21 -16.50
N TRP A 579 19.28 -9.90 -15.32
CA TRP A 579 18.38 -8.76 -15.11
C TRP A 579 18.96 -7.76 -14.11
N THR A 580 20.26 -7.51 -14.16
CA THR A 580 20.86 -6.38 -13.43
C THR A 580 20.37 -5.06 -14.00
N GLN A 581 20.30 -4.00 -13.18
CA GLN A 581 19.88 -2.66 -13.62
C GLN A 581 18.53 -2.65 -14.38
N SER A 582 17.55 -3.43 -13.89
CA SER A 582 16.30 -3.63 -14.60
C SER A 582 15.07 -3.45 -13.71
N VAL A 583 13.95 -3.10 -14.32
CA VAL A 583 12.63 -3.24 -13.72
C VAL A 583 11.98 -4.51 -14.24
N LEU A 584 11.49 -5.33 -13.36
CA LEU A 584 10.87 -6.61 -13.68
C LEU A 584 9.41 -6.61 -13.25
N LYS A 585 8.53 -7.09 -14.12
CA LYS A 585 7.15 -7.45 -13.81
C LYS A 585 7.06 -8.96 -13.75
N LEU A 586 6.60 -9.49 -12.61
CA LEU A 586 6.41 -10.92 -12.42
C LEU A 586 4.94 -11.19 -12.06
N SER A 587 4.48 -12.39 -12.41
CA SER A 587 3.28 -12.99 -11.87
C SER A 587 3.65 -14.11 -10.89
N ASP A 588 2.75 -14.44 -9.97
CA ASP A 588 2.90 -15.57 -9.06
C ASP A 588 1.59 -16.36 -9.02
N SER A 589 1.54 -17.49 -9.69
CA SER A 589 0.34 -18.31 -9.83
C SER A 589 0.66 -19.79 -9.67
N ALA A 590 -0.16 -20.49 -8.90
CA ALA A 590 -0.03 -21.95 -8.76
C ALA A 590 -0.49 -22.66 -10.05
N PRO A 591 0.20 -23.72 -10.50
CA PRO A 591 1.43 -24.31 -9.94
C PRO A 591 2.71 -23.68 -10.50
N GLN A 592 2.64 -22.65 -11.36
CA GLN A 592 3.78 -22.12 -12.12
C GLN A 592 4.74 -21.32 -11.23
N GLY A 593 4.26 -20.73 -10.11
CA GLY A 593 5.03 -19.88 -9.22
C GLY A 593 5.44 -18.57 -9.90
N LEU A 594 6.53 -17.98 -9.41
CA LEU A 594 7.06 -16.71 -9.93
C LEU A 594 7.51 -16.83 -11.38
N ARG A 595 6.97 -15.97 -12.24
CA ARG A 595 7.25 -15.96 -13.67
C ARG A 595 7.46 -14.53 -14.15
N LEU A 596 8.51 -14.33 -14.97
CA LEU A 596 8.80 -13.05 -15.59
C LEU A 596 7.80 -12.77 -16.72
N GLU A 597 7.10 -11.66 -16.65
CA GLU A 597 6.08 -11.25 -17.61
C GLU A 597 6.51 -10.07 -18.49
N ALA A 598 7.30 -9.14 -17.93
CA ALA A 598 7.82 -8.01 -18.70
C ALA A 598 9.07 -7.44 -18.02
N THR A 599 9.88 -6.73 -18.80
CA THR A 599 11.13 -6.11 -18.34
C THR A 599 11.33 -4.72 -18.92
N TYR A 600 12.15 -3.95 -18.25
CA TYR A 600 12.77 -2.73 -18.78
C TYR A 600 14.19 -2.59 -18.24
N THR A 601 15.15 -2.35 -19.13
CA THR A 601 16.54 -2.04 -18.78
C THR A 601 16.92 -0.71 -19.45
N PRO A 602 17.43 0.29 -18.70
CA PRO A 602 17.89 1.55 -19.29
C PRO A 602 19.03 1.33 -20.29
N PHE A 603 19.04 2.12 -21.37
CA PHE A 603 20.06 1.98 -22.42
C PHE A 603 21.50 2.24 -21.93
N ASN A 604 21.67 2.99 -20.85
CA ASN A 604 22.97 3.30 -20.22
C ASN A 604 23.38 2.33 -19.10
N TYR A 605 22.72 1.19 -18.97
CA TYR A 605 22.94 0.27 -17.87
C TYR A 605 24.38 -0.22 -17.74
N CYS A 606 25.11 -0.29 -18.85
CA CYS A 606 26.51 -0.68 -18.88
C CYS A 606 27.40 0.29 -18.08
N LEU A 607 27.15 1.59 -18.26
CA LEU A 607 27.90 2.64 -17.57
C LEU A 607 27.51 2.69 -16.08
N THR A 608 26.22 2.70 -15.79
CA THR A 608 25.71 2.80 -14.41
C THR A 608 26.11 1.56 -13.59
N ALA A 609 26.12 0.37 -14.19
CA ALA A 609 26.61 -0.84 -13.54
C ALA A 609 28.11 -0.73 -13.17
N LYS A 610 28.94 -0.27 -14.13
CA LYS A 610 30.38 -0.07 -13.91
C LYS A 610 30.68 0.91 -12.78
N MET A 611 29.83 1.90 -12.59
CA MET A 611 30.03 2.99 -11.61
C MET A 611 29.27 2.76 -10.28
N ASP A 612 28.67 1.59 -10.06
CA ASP A 612 27.84 1.29 -8.88
C ASP A 612 26.66 2.27 -8.70
N ILE A 613 26.09 2.71 -9.80
CA ILE A 613 24.94 3.62 -9.82
C ILE A 613 23.67 2.80 -9.96
N ASP A 614 23.24 2.18 -8.84
CA ASP A 614 22.10 1.27 -8.84
C ASP A 614 20.79 1.92 -9.26
N LEU A 615 20.11 1.30 -10.20
CA LEU A 615 18.73 1.63 -10.54
C LEU A 615 17.78 1.30 -9.40
N GLY A 616 18.00 0.16 -8.72
CA GLY A 616 17.13 -0.40 -7.70
C GLY A 616 17.28 0.20 -6.30
N SER A 617 17.83 1.41 -6.15
CA SER A 617 18.13 1.96 -4.83
C SER A 617 16.91 2.42 -4.02
N GLY A 618 15.79 2.77 -4.65
CA GLY A 618 14.56 3.23 -3.99
C GLY A 618 13.42 2.21 -4.06
N GLY A 619 13.14 1.73 -5.25
CA GLY A 619 12.02 0.88 -5.59
C GLY A 619 10.93 1.61 -6.39
N ALA A 620 9.95 0.87 -6.85
CA ALA A 620 8.87 1.39 -7.67
C ALA A 620 7.62 1.72 -6.85
N ALA A 621 6.87 2.73 -7.29
CA ALA A 621 5.52 3.04 -6.84
C ALA A 621 4.55 2.93 -8.02
N LEU A 622 3.38 2.33 -7.79
CA LEU A 622 2.37 2.12 -8.82
C LEU A 622 1.34 3.24 -8.76
N LEU A 623 1.13 3.91 -9.89
CA LEU A 623 0.13 4.98 -9.97
C LEU A 623 -1.28 4.38 -9.99
N PRO A 624 -2.28 5.09 -9.44
CA PRO A 624 -3.68 4.78 -9.63
C PRO A 624 -4.04 4.77 -11.13
N ASP A 625 -5.09 4.02 -11.49
CA ASP A 625 -5.61 4.05 -12.87
C ASP A 625 -5.97 5.47 -13.29
N LEU A 626 -5.44 5.91 -14.43
CA LEU A 626 -5.69 7.23 -15.00
C LEU A 626 -7.06 7.38 -15.69
N GLY A 627 -7.84 6.32 -15.72
CA GLY A 627 -9.18 6.32 -16.32
C GLY A 627 -9.16 6.19 -17.86
N ALA A 628 -10.24 5.58 -18.38
CA ALA A 628 -10.43 5.44 -19.82
C ALA A 628 -10.69 6.81 -20.46
N GLY A 629 -9.96 7.11 -21.53
CA GLY A 629 -10.09 8.38 -22.27
C GLY A 629 -9.16 9.51 -21.83
N ALA A 630 -8.56 9.45 -20.65
CA ALA A 630 -7.60 10.47 -20.21
C ALA A 630 -6.22 10.33 -20.91
N THR A 631 -5.83 9.13 -21.24
CA THR A 631 -4.54 8.78 -21.86
C THR A 631 -4.60 7.41 -22.52
N THR A 632 -3.65 7.12 -23.42
CA THR A 632 -3.47 5.77 -23.98
C THR A 632 -2.71 4.83 -23.05
N THR A 633 -2.06 5.35 -21.99
CA THR A 633 -1.27 4.58 -21.00
C THR A 633 -1.87 4.79 -19.62
N ARG A 634 -2.77 3.88 -19.22
CA ARG A 634 -3.57 4.03 -18.01
C ARG A 634 -2.86 3.55 -16.74
N HIS A 635 -2.08 2.51 -16.86
CA HIS A 635 -1.46 1.83 -15.74
C HIS A 635 0.03 2.11 -15.72
N LEU A 636 0.45 2.98 -14.84
CA LEU A 636 1.81 3.49 -14.80
C LEU A 636 2.55 3.05 -13.54
N LEU A 637 3.87 2.98 -13.63
CA LEU A 637 4.77 2.93 -12.49
C LEU A 637 5.84 4.02 -12.61
N VAL A 638 6.30 4.50 -11.46
CA VAL A 638 7.36 5.49 -11.33
C VAL A 638 8.43 4.99 -10.38
N PHE A 639 9.68 5.27 -10.68
CA PHE A 639 10.82 4.96 -9.81
C PHE A 639 11.97 5.92 -10.08
N GLY A 640 12.91 5.96 -9.15
CA GLY A 640 14.18 6.66 -9.28
C GLY A 640 15.34 5.71 -9.02
N GLY A 641 16.56 6.22 -9.06
CA GLY A 641 17.78 5.47 -8.79
C GLY A 641 18.92 6.37 -8.34
N LYS A 642 20.09 5.80 -8.04
CA LYS A 642 21.29 6.54 -7.62
C LYS A 642 21.74 7.62 -8.61
N GLN A 643 21.41 7.48 -9.90
CA GLN A 643 21.69 8.51 -10.89
C GLN A 643 20.85 9.78 -10.70
N GLY A 644 19.76 9.72 -9.95
CA GLY A 644 18.86 10.85 -9.73
C GLY A 644 17.83 11.07 -10.83
N ASN A 645 17.65 10.10 -11.72
CA ASN A 645 16.63 10.15 -12.76
C ASN A 645 15.27 9.73 -12.21
N ALA A 646 14.22 10.28 -12.80
CA ALA A 646 12.85 9.79 -12.65
C ALA A 646 12.44 9.06 -13.93
N TYR A 647 11.93 7.86 -13.79
CA TYR A 647 11.45 7.01 -14.87
C TYR A 647 9.95 6.81 -14.74
N LEU A 648 9.23 7.01 -15.86
CA LEU A 648 7.81 6.68 -15.97
C LEU A 648 7.64 5.57 -16.99
N LEU A 649 7.05 4.44 -16.59
CA LEU A 649 6.80 3.30 -17.46
C LEU A 649 5.30 2.99 -17.56
N ASP A 650 4.88 2.56 -18.74
CA ASP A 650 3.62 1.86 -18.94
C ASP A 650 3.80 0.39 -18.52
N ARG A 651 3.18 0.00 -17.39
CA ARG A 651 3.31 -1.37 -16.84
C ARG A 651 2.55 -2.43 -17.64
N ASP A 652 1.70 -2.03 -18.58
CA ASP A 652 1.04 -2.96 -19.50
C ASP A 652 1.90 -3.26 -20.72
N ARG A 653 2.84 -2.36 -21.07
CA ARG A 653 3.67 -2.44 -22.28
C ARG A 653 5.14 -2.11 -22.00
N MET A 654 5.73 -2.79 -21.01
CA MET A 654 7.15 -2.63 -20.73
C MET A 654 7.98 -3.09 -21.96
N PRO A 655 8.96 -2.31 -22.40
CA PRO A 655 9.56 -2.48 -23.72
C PRO A 655 10.68 -3.53 -23.79
N GLY A 656 11.02 -4.19 -22.69
CA GLY A 656 12.13 -5.16 -22.62
C GLY A 656 11.78 -6.52 -23.18
N ARG A 657 12.80 -7.32 -23.42
CA ARG A 657 12.69 -8.73 -23.82
C ARG A 657 12.64 -9.61 -22.58
N LEU A 658 12.19 -10.86 -22.76
CA LEU A 658 12.07 -11.82 -21.65
C LEU A 658 13.24 -12.81 -21.57
N ASP A 659 14.12 -12.83 -22.56
CA ASP A 659 15.25 -13.76 -22.65
C ASP A 659 16.60 -13.10 -22.33
N HIS A 660 16.70 -11.77 -22.50
CA HIS A 660 17.93 -11.02 -22.24
C HIS A 660 17.64 -9.53 -21.99
N ARG A 661 18.60 -8.81 -21.42
CA ARG A 661 18.52 -7.36 -21.26
C ARG A 661 18.57 -6.66 -22.61
N GLN A 662 18.01 -5.47 -22.69
CA GLN A 662 18.25 -4.59 -23.82
C GLN A 662 19.72 -4.17 -23.86
N PRO A 663 20.36 -4.14 -25.04
CA PRO A 663 21.75 -3.67 -25.16
C PRO A 663 21.84 -2.20 -24.74
N CYS A 664 22.94 -1.85 -24.09
CA CYS A 664 23.25 -0.45 -23.83
C CYS A 664 23.70 0.27 -25.10
N SER A 665 23.53 1.59 -25.12
CA SER A 665 23.91 2.40 -26.31
C SER A 665 25.40 2.40 -26.62
N GLY A 666 26.24 2.03 -25.66
CA GLY A 666 27.70 2.01 -25.83
C GLY A 666 28.37 3.38 -25.72
N ASP A 667 27.62 4.46 -25.77
CA ASP A 667 28.14 5.85 -25.69
C ASP A 667 27.58 6.55 -24.44
N ALA A 668 28.44 6.76 -23.47
CA ALA A 668 28.10 7.47 -22.23
C ALA A 668 27.76 8.95 -22.49
N ALA A 669 28.29 9.56 -23.51
CA ALA A 669 28.03 10.97 -23.87
C ALA A 669 26.62 11.14 -24.45
N GLY A 670 26.02 10.06 -24.93
CA GLY A 670 24.67 10.02 -25.48
C GLY A 670 23.60 9.58 -24.50
N ASP A 671 23.83 9.66 -23.18
CA ASP A 671 22.89 9.22 -22.15
C ASP A 671 21.58 10.01 -22.21
N GLY A 672 20.55 9.43 -22.84
CA GLY A 672 19.21 10.02 -22.91
C GLY A 672 18.49 10.09 -21.57
N SER A 673 19.02 9.48 -20.51
CA SER A 673 18.47 9.59 -19.16
C SER A 673 18.64 11.01 -18.58
N LEU A 674 19.54 11.80 -19.13
CA LEU A 674 19.77 13.20 -18.75
C LEU A 674 18.87 14.20 -19.47
N LEU A 675 17.87 13.76 -20.17
CA LEU A 675 16.96 14.66 -20.90
C LEU A 675 16.23 15.58 -19.92
N PRO A 676 16.14 16.88 -20.25
CA PRO A 676 15.30 17.79 -19.48
C PRO A 676 13.83 17.39 -19.60
N PRO A 677 12.95 17.81 -18.66
CA PRO A 677 11.53 17.54 -18.75
C PRO A 677 10.96 17.99 -20.10
N GLN A 678 10.28 17.09 -20.79
CA GLN A 678 9.70 17.35 -22.10
C GLN A 678 8.18 17.34 -22.03
N ALA A 679 7.53 18.12 -22.88
CA ALA A 679 6.08 18.13 -23.00
C ALA A 679 5.52 16.86 -23.67
N GLN A 680 6.37 15.98 -24.17
CA GLN A 680 5.99 14.72 -24.81
C GLN A 680 6.98 13.60 -24.47
N PRO A 681 6.56 12.33 -24.48
CA PRO A 681 7.45 11.19 -24.28
C PRO A 681 8.60 11.18 -25.28
N GLN A 682 9.82 10.92 -24.81
CA GLN A 682 11.02 10.89 -25.65
C GLN A 682 11.18 9.57 -26.42
N PHE A 683 10.75 8.46 -25.86
CA PHE A 683 11.10 7.11 -26.33
C PHE A 683 9.95 6.38 -27.03
N GLY A 684 8.76 6.98 -27.11
CA GLY A 684 7.61 6.37 -27.79
C GLY A 684 7.29 4.96 -27.27
N GLY A 685 7.11 4.01 -28.16
CA GLY A 685 6.76 2.62 -27.82
C GLY A 685 7.95 1.69 -27.52
N ARG A 686 9.17 2.19 -27.50
CA ARG A 686 10.40 1.36 -27.34
C ARG A 686 11.19 1.66 -26.07
N GLY A 687 10.67 2.44 -25.18
CA GLY A 687 11.37 2.84 -23.96
C GLY A 687 10.44 3.33 -22.89
N PRO A 688 10.95 3.97 -21.84
CA PRO A 688 10.11 4.63 -20.85
C PRO A 688 9.29 5.74 -21.53
N LEU A 689 8.16 6.09 -20.95
CA LEU A 689 7.30 7.17 -21.46
C LEU A 689 8.04 8.49 -21.43
N ASN A 690 8.76 8.75 -20.36
CA ASN A 690 9.84 9.72 -20.35
C ASN A 690 10.83 9.45 -19.21
N VAL A 691 12.04 9.95 -19.39
CA VAL A 691 13.13 9.96 -18.42
C VAL A 691 13.66 11.36 -18.33
N PHE A 692 13.87 11.86 -17.14
CA PHE A 692 14.58 13.12 -16.91
C PHE A 692 15.22 13.14 -15.53
N GLY A 693 16.27 13.91 -15.40
CA GLY A 693 17.04 13.95 -14.18
C GLY A 693 16.71 15.14 -13.30
N PRO A 694 15.72 15.06 -12.39
CA PRO A 694 15.53 16.15 -11.44
C PRO A 694 16.77 16.36 -10.55
N TYR A 695 17.58 15.33 -10.38
CA TYR A 695 18.78 15.32 -9.54
C TYR A 695 20.05 14.88 -10.27
N SER A 696 19.96 14.43 -11.53
CA SER A 696 21.11 13.86 -12.21
C SER A 696 22.05 14.92 -12.74
N GLU A 697 23.29 14.50 -12.99
CA GLU A 697 24.34 15.29 -13.58
C GLU A 697 24.42 15.09 -15.08
N ARG A 698 25.03 16.06 -15.77
CA ARG A 698 25.06 16.07 -17.22
C ARG A 698 25.80 14.88 -17.83
N ASP A 699 26.86 14.43 -17.21
CA ASP A 699 27.69 13.30 -17.66
C ASP A 699 27.26 11.95 -17.10
N GLY A 700 26.22 11.92 -16.28
CA GLY A 700 25.49 10.71 -15.88
C GLY A 700 26.27 9.64 -15.10
N ALA A 701 27.55 9.85 -14.92
CA ALA A 701 28.46 8.83 -14.44
C ALA A 701 28.71 8.86 -12.93
N MET A 702 28.15 9.82 -12.20
CA MET A 702 28.50 10.09 -10.81
C MET A 702 27.33 9.82 -9.87
N ASP A 703 27.58 9.09 -8.80
CA ASP A 703 26.65 8.81 -7.70
C ASP A 703 26.51 10.03 -6.75
N LEU A 704 26.20 11.21 -7.31
CA LEU A 704 26.16 12.45 -6.55
C LEU A 704 24.75 12.89 -6.16
N ALA A 705 23.74 12.51 -6.91
CA ALA A 705 22.36 12.94 -6.70
C ALA A 705 21.42 11.82 -6.23
N ARG A 706 21.88 10.96 -5.41
CA ARG A 706 21.30 9.68 -4.98
C ARG A 706 19.84 9.77 -4.57
N ALA A 707 18.91 9.43 -5.46
CA ALA A 707 17.53 9.15 -5.11
C ALA A 707 17.43 7.69 -4.64
N ARG A 708 17.38 7.49 -3.31
CA ARG A 708 17.28 6.18 -2.68
C ARG A 708 15.93 5.95 -2.03
N SER A 709 15.00 6.84 -2.27
CA SER A 709 13.65 6.84 -1.73
C SER A 709 12.66 6.26 -2.75
N ALA A 710 11.59 5.65 -2.24
CA ALA A 710 10.40 5.39 -3.03
C ALA A 710 9.65 6.69 -3.29
N PRO A 711 9.09 6.92 -4.50
CA PRO A 711 8.26 8.07 -4.77
C PRO A 711 6.92 8.00 -4.03
N ALA A 712 6.42 9.13 -3.49
CA ALA A 712 5.07 9.22 -2.96
C ALA A 712 4.10 9.81 -3.98
N ILE A 713 2.86 9.33 -4.00
CA ILE A 713 1.85 9.66 -5.00
C ILE A 713 0.69 10.38 -4.34
N PHE A 714 0.22 11.47 -4.95
CA PHE A 714 -0.91 12.26 -4.46
C PHE A 714 -1.85 12.61 -5.61
N ARG A 715 -3.16 12.54 -5.36
CA ARG A 715 -4.18 13.00 -6.31
C ARG A 715 -4.79 14.31 -5.83
N THR A 716 -4.64 15.35 -6.61
CA THR A 716 -5.21 16.68 -6.34
C THR A 716 -6.73 16.73 -6.60
N ALA A 717 -7.39 17.80 -6.17
CA ALA A 717 -8.84 17.96 -6.33
C ALA A 717 -9.32 18.00 -7.78
N ASP A 718 -8.48 18.46 -8.72
CA ASP A 718 -8.75 18.44 -10.16
C ASP A 718 -8.44 17.08 -10.81
N GLY A 719 -8.05 16.08 -10.00
CA GLY A 719 -7.72 14.74 -10.45
C GLY A 719 -6.29 14.56 -10.99
N THR A 720 -5.48 15.61 -11.01
CA THR A 720 -4.07 15.52 -11.40
C THR A 720 -3.30 14.65 -10.41
N ILE A 721 -2.44 13.78 -10.92
CA ILE A 721 -1.54 12.99 -10.09
C ILE A 721 -0.20 13.73 -9.97
N ARG A 722 0.23 13.92 -8.72
CA ARG A 722 1.54 14.44 -8.37
C ARG A 722 2.40 13.37 -7.73
N ILE A 723 3.68 13.42 -7.99
CA ILE A 723 4.68 12.48 -7.49
C ILE A 723 5.75 13.28 -6.78
N TYR A 724 6.02 12.92 -5.53
CA TYR A 724 7.05 13.56 -4.71
C TYR A 724 8.25 12.63 -4.60
N MET A 725 9.44 13.17 -4.88
CA MET A 725 10.71 12.44 -4.81
C MET A 725 11.74 13.21 -3.99
N THR A 726 12.56 12.49 -3.27
CA THR A 726 13.71 13.03 -2.55
C THR A 726 15.02 12.57 -3.15
N GLY A 727 16.04 13.40 -3.09
CA GLY A 727 17.41 13.05 -3.44
C GLY A 727 18.37 13.63 -2.42
N ASN A 728 19.50 12.96 -2.21
CA ASN A 728 20.53 13.48 -1.33
C ASN A 728 21.67 14.13 -2.13
N THR A 729 22.02 15.26 -1.68
CA THR A 729 23.21 16.06 -1.88
C THR A 729 23.83 16.22 -3.26
N ARG A 730 24.16 17.43 -3.49
CA ARG A 730 25.05 18.03 -4.47
C ARG A 730 24.48 18.00 -5.87
N ALA A 731 23.84 19.12 -6.19
CA ALA A 731 23.95 19.54 -7.56
C ALA A 731 25.45 19.48 -7.90
N ALA A 732 25.83 18.56 -8.79
CA ALA A 732 27.18 18.59 -9.28
C ALA A 732 27.45 19.96 -9.91
N ALA A 733 28.65 20.44 -9.73
CA ALA A 733 29.12 21.56 -10.50
C ALA A 733 28.95 21.19 -11.98
N GLY A 734 27.99 21.82 -12.66
CA GLY A 734 27.68 21.52 -14.06
C GLY A 734 26.40 20.71 -14.33
N SER A 735 25.58 20.41 -13.29
CA SER A 735 24.26 19.81 -13.51
C SER A 735 23.44 20.62 -14.52
N SER A 736 23.04 19.98 -15.62
CA SER A 736 22.23 20.61 -16.68
C SER A 736 20.82 21.01 -16.20
N VAL A 737 20.40 20.50 -15.04
CA VAL A 737 19.05 20.67 -14.53
C VAL A 737 18.96 21.78 -13.49
N GLY A 738 20.08 22.25 -12.94
CA GLY A 738 20.14 23.35 -11.96
C GLY A 738 19.29 23.13 -10.71
N ILE A 739 19.05 21.87 -10.29
CA ILE A 739 18.23 21.52 -9.16
C ILE A 739 19.13 21.02 -8.05
N ALA A 740 19.05 21.65 -6.88
CA ALA A 740 19.64 21.10 -5.69
C ALA A 740 18.92 19.76 -5.33
N PRO A 741 19.67 18.72 -4.97
CA PRO A 741 19.06 17.45 -4.57
C PRO A 741 18.33 17.63 -3.25
N SER A 742 17.02 17.76 -3.32
CA SER A 742 16.14 17.97 -2.19
C SER A 742 14.78 17.28 -2.46
N LEU A 743 13.69 18.00 -2.32
CA LEU A 743 12.35 17.55 -2.62
C LEU A 743 11.87 18.14 -3.95
N VAL A 744 11.36 17.29 -4.83
CA VAL A 744 10.73 17.70 -6.10
C VAL A 744 9.32 17.14 -6.19
N CYS A 745 8.42 17.95 -6.75
CA CYS A 745 7.07 17.53 -7.15
C CYS A 745 7.00 17.44 -8.67
N LEU A 746 6.63 16.27 -9.17
CA LEU A 746 6.40 15.97 -10.58
C LEU A 746 4.91 15.86 -10.84
N GLY A 747 4.42 16.48 -11.88
CA GLY A 747 3.03 16.36 -12.33
C GLY A 747 2.91 15.30 -13.44
N VAL A 748 1.93 14.43 -13.34
CA VAL A 748 1.55 13.50 -14.43
C VAL A 748 0.65 14.25 -15.39
N VAL A 749 1.12 14.43 -16.63
CA VAL A 749 0.36 15.07 -17.69
C VAL A 749 -0.33 14.01 -18.54
N THR A 750 -1.61 14.17 -18.77
CA THR A 750 -2.43 13.28 -19.61
C THR A 750 -3.12 14.07 -20.72
N ALA A 751 -3.33 13.42 -21.86
CA ALA A 751 -4.16 13.95 -22.94
C ALA A 751 -4.86 12.79 -23.68
N PRO A 752 -6.12 12.97 -24.11
CA PRO A 752 -6.84 11.98 -24.89
C PRO A 752 -6.06 11.55 -26.13
N GLY A 753 -5.97 10.23 -26.34
CA GLY A 753 -5.29 9.66 -27.51
C GLY A 753 -3.74 9.75 -27.47
N LYS A 754 -3.15 10.22 -26.38
CA LYS A 754 -1.71 10.32 -26.19
C LYS A 754 -1.24 9.56 -24.94
N PRO A 755 0.02 9.08 -24.89
CA PRO A 755 0.57 8.53 -23.66
C PRO A 755 0.78 9.62 -22.60
N ALA A 756 0.73 9.24 -21.33
CA ALA A 756 1.05 10.12 -20.22
C ALA A 756 2.55 10.41 -20.13
N TRP A 757 2.92 11.53 -19.51
CA TRP A 757 4.31 11.89 -19.25
C TRP A 757 4.46 12.71 -17.96
N LEU A 758 5.71 12.85 -17.48
CA LEU A 758 6.04 13.64 -16.32
C LEU A 758 6.54 15.03 -16.70
N ARG A 759 6.22 16.01 -15.87
CA ARG A 759 6.87 17.33 -15.87
C ARG A 759 7.26 17.71 -14.44
N ILE A 760 8.21 18.63 -14.28
CA ILE A 760 8.51 19.22 -12.96
C ILE A 760 7.47 20.30 -12.68
N ASP A 761 6.66 20.11 -11.65
CA ASP A 761 5.70 21.13 -11.21
C ASP A 761 6.33 22.08 -10.19
N ARG A 762 7.09 21.57 -9.23
CA ARG A 762 7.70 22.34 -8.15
C ARG A 762 9.04 21.75 -7.71
N ARG A 763 9.88 22.59 -7.16
CA ARG A 763 11.18 22.28 -6.55
C ARG A 763 11.28 22.95 -5.20
N GLN A 764 11.84 22.28 -4.22
CA GLN A 764 12.17 22.88 -2.93
C GLN A 764 13.56 23.55 -3.02
N PRO A 765 13.67 24.89 -2.87
CA PRO A 765 14.92 25.58 -3.17
C PRO A 765 15.89 25.67 -1.98
N ASP A 766 15.38 25.58 -0.73
CA ASP A 766 16.11 26.04 0.46
C ASP A 766 16.69 24.89 1.31
N VAL A 767 16.20 23.67 1.13
CA VAL A 767 16.61 22.52 1.92
C VAL A 767 17.46 21.57 1.08
N VAL A 768 18.62 21.19 1.59
CA VAL A 768 19.47 20.14 1.04
C VAL A 768 19.54 19.02 2.06
N PHE A 769 19.06 17.85 1.69
CA PHE A 769 19.08 16.68 2.56
C PHE A 769 20.45 16.00 2.56
N GLY A 770 20.84 15.49 3.72
CA GLY A 770 22.04 14.68 3.88
C GLY A 770 21.78 13.23 3.44
N ASN A 771 20.72 12.63 3.93
CA ASN A 771 20.32 11.25 3.61
C ASN A 771 18.80 11.06 3.82
N PRO A 772 17.96 11.57 2.92
CA PRO A 772 16.52 11.53 3.11
C PRO A 772 15.96 10.13 2.93
N GLY A 773 14.99 9.79 3.78
CA GLY A 773 14.08 8.66 3.59
C GLY A 773 13.05 8.93 2.49
N SER A 774 12.16 7.98 2.31
CA SER A 774 11.04 8.13 1.38
C SER A 774 10.06 9.19 1.87
N PRO A 775 9.58 10.09 0.99
CA PRO A 775 8.54 11.03 1.36
C PRO A 775 7.22 10.30 1.60
N VAL A 776 6.43 10.75 2.57
CA VAL A 776 5.06 10.28 2.76
C VAL A 776 4.11 11.48 2.78
N ILE A 777 2.87 11.26 2.39
CA ILE A 777 1.87 12.33 2.26
C ILE A 777 0.71 12.06 3.21
N SER A 778 0.26 13.11 3.87
CA SER A 778 -0.99 13.10 4.64
C SER A 778 -1.92 14.20 4.14
N SER A 779 -3.21 13.91 4.04
CA SER A 779 -4.22 14.87 3.57
C SER A 779 -5.64 14.46 3.95
N ASP A 780 -6.57 15.39 3.90
CA ASP A 780 -8.01 15.18 3.93
C ASP A 780 -8.53 15.04 2.49
N GLY A 781 -8.52 13.81 1.96
CA GLY A 781 -8.74 13.60 0.54
C GLY A 781 -7.75 14.42 -0.28
N PRO A 782 -8.22 15.25 -1.24
CA PRO A 782 -7.34 16.09 -2.06
C PRO A 782 -6.95 17.41 -1.38
N ARG A 783 -7.28 17.65 -0.11
CA ARG A 783 -7.10 18.92 0.60
C ARG A 783 -6.06 18.81 1.71
N ASN A 784 -5.48 19.94 2.08
CA ASN A 784 -4.59 20.06 3.24
C ASN A 784 -3.38 19.11 3.17
N ALA A 785 -2.86 18.87 2.00
CA ALA A 785 -1.79 17.90 1.80
C ALA A 785 -0.45 18.41 2.35
N ILE A 786 0.21 17.54 3.12
CA ILE A 786 1.52 17.75 3.71
C ILE A 786 2.45 16.64 3.27
N VAL A 787 3.66 16.99 2.83
CA VAL A 787 4.73 16.05 2.53
C VAL A 787 5.68 15.96 3.71
N TRP A 788 5.85 14.78 4.25
CA TRP A 788 6.74 14.50 5.37
C TRP A 788 8.00 13.79 4.87
N VAL A 789 9.15 14.24 5.34
CA VAL A 789 10.46 13.66 5.00
C VAL A 789 11.30 13.54 6.27
N LEU A 790 11.79 12.34 6.55
CA LEU A 790 12.82 12.12 7.55
C LEU A 790 14.18 12.20 6.86
N ASP A 791 14.95 13.27 7.13
CA ASP A 791 16.36 13.33 6.76
C ASP A 791 17.15 12.68 7.89
N GLU A 792 17.59 11.46 7.66
CA GLU A 792 18.29 10.67 8.66
C GLU A 792 19.66 11.26 9.00
N ASN A 793 20.19 12.15 8.17
CA ASN A 793 21.57 12.69 8.25
C ASN A 793 22.62 11.60 8.45
N ALA A 794 22.18 10.37 8.36
CA ALA A 794 23.03 9.23 8.55
C ALA A 794 23.85 9.07 7.28
N GLY A 795 25.10 9.38 7.29
CA GLY A 795 26.01 9.03 6.22
C GLY A 795 25.94 7.50 5.93
N ARG A 796 26.81 7.00 5.10
CA ARG A 796 26.67 5.73 4.38
C ARG A 796 26.88 4.45 5.20
N SER A 797 27.24 4.46 6.43
CA SER A 797 27.69 3.24 7.11
C SER A 797 27.45 3.24 8.60
N ALA A 798 27.72 2.12 9.21
CA ALA A 798 27.81 1.94 10.65
C ALA A 798 28.68 2.96 11.38
N LEU A 799 29.55 3.64 10.70
CA LEU A 799 30.26 4.83 11.17
C LEU A 799 29.35 5.92 11.68
N LEU A 800 28.12 5.84 11.38
CA LEU A 800 27.02 6.67 11.79
C LEU A 800 26.43 6.30 13.12
N THR A 801 26.97 5.30 13.74
CA THR A 801 26.69 4.98 15.12
C THR A 801 27.60 5.76 16.08
N GLY A 802 28.64 6.41 15.56
CA GLY A 802 29.64 7.09 16.36
C GLY A 802 29.13 8.40 16.97
N GLU A 803 29.76 8.76 18.10
CA GLU A 803 29.72 10.12 18.63
C GLU A 803 30.04 11.12 17.51
N GLY A 804 29.18 12.10 17.31
CA GLY A 804 29.34 13.13 16.29
C GLY A 804 28.56 12.94 14.97
N ALA A 805 27.74 11.90 14.81
CA ALA A 805 26.78 11.84 13.71
C ALA A 805 25.71 12.94 13.89
N PRO A 806 25.33 13.68 12.83
CA PRO A 806 24.25 14.66 12.93
C PRO A 806 22.95 13.96 13.36
N SER A 807 22.14 14.64 14.17
CA SER A 807 20.83 14.14 14.54
C SER A 807 19.91 14.09 13.33
N PRO A 808 19.01 13.10 13.22
CA PRO A 808 17.95 13.10 12.22
C PRO A 808 17.06 14.32 12.36
N VAL A 809 16.47 14.76 11.24
CA VAL A 809 15.52 15.87 11.22
C VAL A 809 14.25 15.44 10.48
N LEU A 810 13.11 15.56 11.12
CA LEU A 810 11.81 15.40 10.49
C LEU A 810 11.36 16.74 9.90
N TYR A 811 11.01 16.75 8.63
CA TYR A 811 10.48 17.91 7.91
C TYR A 811 9.02 17.69 7.54
N ALA A 812 8.26 18.79 7.56
CA ALA A 812 6.93 18.91 6.99
C ALA A 812 6.92 20.02 5.94
N PHE A 813 6.48 19.68 4.73
CA PHE A 813 6.37 20.63 3.63
C PHE A 813 4.91 20.76 3.21
N ASP A 814 4.52 21.96 2.82
CA ASP A 814 3.27 22.19 2.10
C ASP A 814 3.34 21.49 0.73
N ALA A 815 2.39 20.62 0.43
CA ALA A 815 2.46 19.82 -0.78
C ALA A 815 2.30 20.64 -2.08
N ASP A 816 1.59 21.78 -2.02
CA ASP A 816 1.37 22.61 -3.19
C ASP A 816 2.57 23.51 -3.50
N THR A 817 3.23 24.03 -2.49
CA THR A 817 4.31 25.05 -2.63
C THR A 817 5.71 24.49 -2.37
N LEU A 818 5.81 23.32 -1.73
CA LEU A 818 7.03 22.73 -1.16
C LEU A 818 7.75 23.62 -0.12
N ARG A 819 7.08 24.61 0.43
CA ARG A 819 7.62 25.43 1.50
C ARG A 819 7.66 24.62 2.80
N VAL A 820 8.73 24.78 3.57
CA VAL A 820 8.83 24.19 4.91
C VAL A 820 7.74 24.79 5.81
N LEU A 821 6.86 23.95 6.32
CA LEU A 821 5.85 24.30 7.32
C LEU A 821 6.41 24.18 8.73
N TRP A 822 7.17 23.11 8.95
CA TRP A 822 7.76 22.78 10.24
C TRP A 822 8.96 21.83 10.07
N LYS A 823 9.86 21.85 11.04
CA LYS A 823 10.94 20.85 11.16
C LYS A 823 11.25 20.62 12.63
N SER A 824 11.67 19.39 12.97
CA SER A 824 12.11 19.08 14.31
C SER A 824 13.39 19.85 14.69
N ALA A 825 13.53 20.15 15.98
CA ALA A 825 14.76 20.77 16.47
C ALA A 825 15.95 19.81 16.39
N ALA A 826 17.16 20.36 16.27
CA ALA A 826 18.37 19.56 16.31
C ALA A 826 18.47 18.81 17.65
N GLY A 827 18.79 17.50 17.59
CA GLY A 827 18.87 16.66 18.78
C GLY A 827 17.52 16.22 19.37
N GLN A 828 16.41 16.62 18.78
CA GLN A 828 15.08 16.20 19.23
C GLN A 828 14.76 14.75 18.87
N LEU A 829 15.30 14.27 17.75
CA LEU A 829 15.20 12.87 17.35
C LEU A 829 16.46 12.10 17.77
N SER A 830 16.26 10.90 18.30
CA SER A 830 17.32 9.94 18.51
C SER A 830 17.84 9.38 17.18
N THR A 831 18.96 8.68 17.21
CA THR A 831 19.55 8.12 15.97
C THR A 831 18.68 7.06 15.35
N SER A 832 18.26 7.27 14.11
CA SER A 832 17.47 6.32 13.32
C SER A 832 18.34 5.38 12.48
N GLY A 833 17.77 4.34 11.94
CA GLY A 833 18.31 3.57 10.83
C GLY A 833 18.09 4.32 9.51
N LYS A 834 18.90 4.05 8.49
CA LYS A 834 18.69 4.63 7.15
C LYS A 834 17.56 3.92 6.39
N TYR A 835 16.92 4.64 5.48
CA TYR A 835 15.80 4.20 4.61
C TYR A 835 14.46 4.04 5.32
N ASN A 836 14.37 4.42 6.56
CA ASN A 836 13.13 4.45 7.29
C ASN A 836 12.31 5.70 6.88
N GLU A 837 11.01 5.62 7.00
CA GLU A 837 10.08 6.72 6.75
C GLU A 837 9.17 6.95 7.95
N PRO A 838 8.62 8.15 8.14
CA PRO A 838 7.61 8.38 9.17
C PRO A 838 6.28 7.77 8.76
N VAL A 839 5.46 7.42 9.75
CA VAL A 839 4.06 7.01 9.53
C VAL A 839 3.13 8.08 10.07
N VAL A 840 2.19 8.51 9.25
CA VAL A 840 1.15 9.47 9.66
C VAL A 840 -0.16 8.75 9.87
N ALA A 841 -0.65 8.76 11.12
CA ALA A 841 -1.90 8.13 11.48
C ALA A 841 -2.50 8.78 12.74
N GLY A 842 -3.82 8.97 12.75
CA GLY A 842 -4.56 9.42 13.93
C GLY A 842 -4.14 10.79 14.48
N GLY A 843 -3.80 11.73 13.64
CA GLY A 843 -3.33 13.05 14.04
C GLY A 843 -1.91 13.06 14.59
N GLN A 844 -1.11 12.02 14.32
CA GLN A 844 0.26 11.90 14.79
C GLN A 844 1.21 11.52 13.64
N VAL A 845 2.46 11.96 13.76
CA VAL A 845 3.58 11.55 12.91
C VAL A 845 4.52 10.72 13.76
N LEU A 846 4.65 9.44 13.44
CA LEU A 846 5.38 8.42 14.19
C LEU A 846 6.73 8.19 13.53
N VAL A 847 7.81 8.38 14.27
CA VAL A 847 9.19 8.21 13.78
C VAL A 847 9.87 7.09 14.55
N GLY A 848 10.47 6.15 13.83
CA GLY A 848 11.28 5.07 14.39
C GLY A 848 12.75 5.49 14.53
N THR A 849 13.29 5.42 15.74
CA THR A 849 14.69 5.69 16.06
C THR A 849 15.28 4.52 16.85
N ASP A 850 15.82 4.72 18.04
CA ASP A 850 16.05 3.69 19.05
C ASP A 850 14.78 3.43 19.90
N ARG A 851 13.73 4.17 19.61
CA ARG A 851 12.39 4.14 20.20
C ARG A 851 11.38 4.64 19.18
N ILE A 852 10.12 4.70 19.56
CA ILE A 852 9.12 5.44 18.78
C ILE A 852 8.96 6.84 19.36
N GLN A 853 9.04 7.86 18.50
CA GLN A 853 8.84 9.25 18.83
C GLN A 853 7.63 9.77 18.04
N ALA A 854 6.66 10.36 18.72
CA ALA A 854 5.39 10.78 18.13
C ALA A 854 5.23 12.31 18.18
N PHE A 855 5.01 12.92 17.03
CA PHE A 855 4.72 14.34 16.88
C PHE A 855 3.24 14.54 16.58
N GLY A 856 2.68 15.63 17.08
CA GLY A 856 1.27 15.96 16.86
C GLY A 856 0.88 17.26 17.54
N LEU A 857 -0.44 17.55 17.54
CA LEU A 857 -0.98 18.74 18.18
C LEU A 857 -1.20 18.49 19.68
N GLY A 858 -0.71 19.39 20.52
CA GLY A 858 -0.84 19.32 21.97
C GLY A 858 -0.64 20.68 22.65
N THR A 859 -1.04 20.75 23.93
CA THR A 859 -0.78 21.93 24.77
C THR A 859 0.56 21.87 25.48
N GLU A 860 1.11 20.65 25.61
CA GLU A 860 2.41 20.39 26.22
C GLU A 860 3.23 19.53 25.28
N HIS A 861 4.50 19.86 25.10
CA HIS A 861 5.45 19.14 24.28
C HIS A 861 6.64 18.70 25.11
N LEU A 862 7.16 17.50 24.83
CA LEU A 862 8.41 17.07 25.44
C LEU A 862 9.56 17.94 24.91
N VAL A 863 10.26 18.56 25.83
CA VAL A 863 11.48 19.31 25.54
C VAL A 863 12.65 18.44 26.01
N HIS A 864 13.39 17.87 25.09
CA HIS A 864 14.69 17.32 25.45
C HIS A 864 15.58 18.49 25.94
N PRO A 865 16.23 18.37 27.12
CA PRO A 865 17.28 19.31 27.46
C PRO A 865 18.24 19.29 26.27
N LYS A 866 18.53 20.46 25.69
CA LYS A 866 19.50 20.59 24.61
C LYS A 866 20.65 19.69 24.98
N GLN A 867 20.81 18.59 24.26
CA GLN A 867 22.10 17.92 24.21
C GLN A 867 23.00 19.07 23.74
N GLN A 868 23.69 19.69 24.67
CA GLN A 868 24.68 20.70 24.34
C GLN A 868 25.44 20.05 23.21
N ASP A 869 25.47 20.73 22.04
CA ASP A 869 26.53 20.48 21.10
C ASP A 869 27.81 20.52 21.96
N ARG A 870 28.14 19.39 22.52
CA ARG A 870 29.50 19.06 22.80
C ARG A 870 30.07 18.89 21.39
N ALA A 871 30.33 20.02 20.74
CA ALA A 871 31.52 20.12 19.96
C ALA A 871 32.57 19.57 20.92
N SER A 872 32.79 18.28 20.84
CA SER A 872 34.03 17.73 21.42
C SER A 872 35.08 18.66 20.89
N PRO A 873 35.88 19.28 21.74
CA PRO A 873 36.98 20.08 21.25
C PRO A 873 37.60 19.17 20.21
N VAL A 874 37.68 19.61 18.97
CA VAL A 874 38.41 18.92 17.92
C VAL A 874 39.76 18.77 18.58
N ALA A 875 40.04 17.57 19.10
CA ALA A 875 41.38 17.25 19.62
C ALA A 875 42.23 17.56 18.41
N ILE A 876 43.01 18.62 18.51
CA ILE A 876 43.98 18.97 17.47
C ILE A 876 44.89 17.75 17.44
N VAL A 877 44.58 16.81 16.54
CA VAL A 877 45.40 15.63 16.34
C VAL A 877 46.71 16.21 15.82
N ALA A 878 47.74 16.05 16.60
CA ALA A 878 49.08 16.47 16.19
C ALA A 878 49.42 15.73 14.89
N SER A 879 50.08 16.41 13.95
CA SER A 879 50.57 15.76 12.74
C SER A 879 51.39 14.51 13.10
N SER A 880 51.20 13.43 12.38
CA SER A 880 51.91 12.18 12.56
C SER A 880 53.45 12.33 12.31
N GLY A 881 53.82 13.44 11.65
CA GLY A 881 55.20 13.66 11.22
C GLY A 881 55.66 12.74 10.08
N LEU A 882 54.79 11.92 9.56
CA LEU A 882 55.03 11.01 8.43
C LEU A 882 54.82 11.74 7.09
N ASP A 883 55.60 11.36 6.08
CA ASP A 883 55.32 11.82 4.72
C ASP A 883 54.04 11.18 4.16
N GLY A 884 53.38 11.89 3.27
CA GLY A 884 52.06 11.48 2.71
C GLY A 884 52.12 10.13 2.00
N GLY A 885 53.25 9.76 1.38
CA GLY A 885 53.40 8.44 0.73
C GLY A 885 53.48 7.30 1.77
N THR A 886 54.09 7.55 2.91
CA THR A 886 54.14 6.59 4.03
C THR A 886 52.73 6.43 4.65
N ILE A 887 52.03 7.52 4.88
CA ILE A 887 50.64 7.46 5.38
C ILE A 887 49.75 6.72 4.36
N TYR A 888 49.88 6.99 3.08
CA TYR A 888 49.14 6.28 2.02
C TYR A 888 49.44 4.77 2.08
N ARG A 889 50.70 4.35 2.14
CA ARG A 889 51.05 2.94 2.21
C ARG A 889 50.46 2.24 3.44
N GLN A 890 50.44 2.92 4.57
CA GLN A 890 49.92 2.34 5.83
C GLN A 890 48.41 2.26 5.91
N ARG A 891 47.70 3.22 5.31
CA ARG A 891 46.26 3.43 5.51
C ARG A 891 45.38 3.19 4.26
N CYS A 892 45.96 3.32 3.07
CA CYS A 892 45.21 3.39 1.81
C CYS A 892 45.61 2.31 0.80
N ALA A 893 46.89 1.98 0.72
CA ALA A 893 47.48 1.12 -0.31
C ALA A 893 46.85 -0.27 -0.35
N MET A 894 46.54 -0.85 0.81
CA MET A 894 45.95 -2.19 0.89
C MET A 894 44.64 -2.30 0.08
N CYS A 895 43.85 -1.22 0.01
CA CYS A 895 42.58 -1.18 -0.73
C CYS A 895 42.75 -0.59 -2.14
N HIS A 896 43.63 0.41 -2.34
CA HIS A 896 43.73 1.16 -3.57
C HIS A 896 44.82 0.73 -4.53
N ASP A 897 45.86 0.03 -4.04
CA ASP A 897 46.91 -0.57 -4.89
C ASP A 897 46.52 -1.98 -5.37
N LEU A 898 45.67 -2.66 -4.60
CA LEU A 898 45.05 -3.96 -4.95
C LEU A 898 43.51 -3.86 -4.91
N PRO A 899 42.92 -3.06 -5.78
CA PRO A 899 41.48 -2.77 -5.71
C PRO A 899 40.67 -4.03 -5.92
N GLN A 900 39.66 -4.21 -5.04
CA GLN A 900 38.65 -5.25 -5.16
C GLN A 900 37.26 -4.62 -5.19
N GLY A 901 36.40 -5.07 -6.07
CA GLY A 901 35.05 -4.53 -6.21
C GLY A 901 35.08 -3.05 -6.65
N ASN A 902 34.34 -2.21 -5.94
CA ASN A 902 34.16 -0.78 -6.28
C ASN A 902 35.25 0.14 -5.70
N ILE A 903 36.35 -0.41 -5.21
CA ILE A 903 37.45 0.41 -4.70
C ILE A 903 38.22 0.99 -5.89
N PRO A 904 38.29 2.31 -6.03
CA PRO A 904 38.99 2.92 -7.15
C PRO A 904 40.48 2.64 -7.04
N PRO A 905 41.18 2.29 -8.15
CA PRO A 905 42.63 2.11 -8.12
C PRO A 905 43.38 3.43 -7.88
N ARG A 906 44.59 3.35 -7.39
CA ARG A 906 45.44 4.51 -7.06
C ARG A 906 45.53 5.53 -8.22
N ASN A 907 45.76 5.08 -9.44
CA ASN A 907 45.85 5.94 -10.61
C ASN A 907 44.58 6.74 -10.88
N TRP A 908 43.43 6.14 -10.59
CA TRP A 908 42.16 6.83 -10.71
C TRP A 908 42.01 7.94 -9.65
N ILE A 909 42.42 7.67 -8.40
CA ILE A 909 42.43 8.68 -7.34
C ILE A 909 43.39 9.80 -7.68
N ALA A 910 44.59 9.45 -8.18
CA ALA A 910 45.62 10.40 -8.57
C ALA A 910 45.17 11.33 -9.72
N ALA A 911 44.25 10.89 -10.56
CA ALA A 911 43.65 11.72 -11.62
C ALA A 911 42.66 12.78 -11.10
N ARG A 912 42.20 12.70 -9.83
CA ARG A 912 41.26 13.65 -9.25
C ARG A 912 41.92 14.95 -8.82
N PRO A 913 41.22 16.09 -8.83
CA PRO A 913 41.71 17.31 -8.21
C PRO A 913 42.14 17.09 -6.74
N ARG A 914 43.22 17.74 -6.33
CA ARG A 914 43.73 17.59 -4.96
C ARG A 914 42.67 17.86 -3.91
N GLN A 915 41.83 18.88 -4.14
CA GLN A 915 40.77 19.26 -3.24
C GLN A 915 39.73 18.15 -3.09
N GLU A 916 39.38 17.45 -4.17
CA GLU A 916 38.43 16.31 -4.11
C GLU A 916 38.98 15.18 -3.25
N ILE A 917 40.27 14.92 -3.30
CA ILE A 917 40.91 13.92 -2.44
C ILE A 917 40.85 14.37 -0.99
N ILE A 918 41.15 15.62 -0.71
CA ILE A 918 41.03 16.20 0.64
C ILE A 918 39.59 16.12 1.13
N ASP A 919 38.65 16.52 0.33
CA ASP A 919 37.21 16.46 0.69
C ASP A 919 36.76 15.02 0.94
N ALA A 920 37.23 14.03 0.16
CA ALA A 920 36.94 12.63 0.38
C ALA A 920 37.47 12.13 1.71
N LEU A 921 38.63 12.61 2.15
CA LEU A 921 39.29 12.25 3.41
C LEU A 921 38.71 13.03 4.62
N THR A 922 38.27 14.27 4.44
CA THR A 922 37.78 15.11 5.54
C THR A 922 36.27 14.97 5.78
N HIS A 923 35.47 14.98 4.72
CA HIS A 923 34.02 15.02 4.77
C HIS A 923 33.34 13.92 3.95
N GLY A 924 34.08 13.23 3.08
CA GLY A 924 33.60 12.27 2.12
C GLY A 924 33.74 10.81 2.52
N VAL A 925 33.75 9.95 1.50
CA VAL A 925 33.66 8.49 1.62
C VAL A 925 34.86 7.84 2.33
N MET A 926 36.00 8.53 2.39
CA MET A 926 37.24 8.04 3.00
C MET A 926 37.51 8.64 4.40
N ARG A 927 36.58 9.43 4.94
CA ARG A 927 36.75 10.06 6.28
C ARG A 927 37.08 9.06 7.37
N ALA A 928 36.49 7.88 7.30
CA ALA A 928 36.74 6.84 8.30
C ALA A 928 38.16 6.30 8.27
N GLN A 929 38.67 6.07 7.07
CA GLN A 929 40.03 5.59 6.86
C GLN A 929 41.06 6.67 7.21
N ALA A 930 40.62 7.94 7.13
CA ALA A 930 41.36 9.10 7.55
C ALA A 930 41.22 9.43 9.05
N ALA A 931 40.43 8.68 9.81
CA ALA A 931 40.21 8.92 11.23
C ALA A 931 41.57 8.88 11.99
N GLY A 932 41.85 9.94 12.77
CA GLY A 932 43.12 10.11 13.49
C GLY A 932 44.27 10.68 12.64
N LEU A 933 44.02 11.09 11.41
CA LEU A 933 44.94 11.93 10.63
C LEU A 933 44.67 13.40 10.92
N SER A 934 45.73 14.17 11.10
CA SER A 934 45.63 15.63 11.21
C SER A 934 45.27 16.26 9.84
N PRO A 935 44.81 17.49 9.79
CA PRO A 935 44.65 18.21 8.51
C PRO A 935 45.91 18.25 7.67
N GLN A 936 47.11 18.36 8.32
CA GLN A 936 48.40 18.31 7.64
C GLN A 936 48.71 16.93 7.07
N ASP A 937 48.35 15.85 7.78
CA ASP A 937 48.54 14.47 7.27
C ASP A 937 47.64 14.22 6.06
N ILE A 938 46.40 14.72 6.07
CA ILE A 938 45.46 14.61 4.94
C ILE A 938 45.96 15.38 3.73
N GLU A 939 46.48 16.58 3.94
CA GLU A 939 47.12 17.39 2.91
C GLU A 939 48.36 16.68 2.30
N ALA A 940 49.17 16.06 3.16
CA ALA A 940 50.34 15.30 2.77
C ALA A 940 49.99 14.07 1.93
N VAL A 941 48.95 13.31 2.31
CA VAL A 941 48.41 12.17 1.54
C VAL A 941 47.89 12.62 0.17
N ALA A 942 47.11 13.68 0.16
CA ALA A 942 46.55 14.22 -1.10
C ALA A 942 47.68 14.72 -2.02
N GLY A 943 48.76 15.29 -1.46
CA GLY A 943 49.95 15.67 -2.21
C GLY A 943 50.77 14.47 -2.76
N ALA A 944 50.86 13.41 -1.98
CA ALA A 944 51.65 12.22 -2.39
C ALA A 944 50.92 11.35 -3.44
N LEU A 945 49.59 11.56 -3.62
CA LEU A 945 48.78 10.91 -4.65
C LEU A 945 48.89 11.65 -5.99
N LYS A 946 49.27 12.90 -6.00
CA LYS A 946 49.54 13.70 -7.21
C LYS A 946 50.96 13.48 -7.71
#